data_e245f7c349079555f1317c79c87e054b
#
_entry.id   e245f7c349079555f1317c79c87e054b
#
_cell.length_a   1.000
_cell.length_b   1.000
_cell.length_c   1.000
_cell.angle_alpha   90.00
_cell.angle_beta   90.00
_cell.angle_gamma   90.00
#
_symmetry.space_group_name_H-M   'P 1'
#
loop_
_entity.id
_entity.type
_entity.pdbx_description
1 polymer ?
#
loop_
_entity_poly.entity_id
_entity_poly.type
_entity_poly.pdbx_seq_one_letter_code
_entity_poly.pdbx_strand_id
1 'polypeptide(L)'
;MGTGSSRRPWWPPLLLLLLLLLGPAGARAQEDEDGDYEELVLAFRSEEDSSADTAQNVATATFHRCAKDAWRLPGTYMVVLKEETHRSQTERTARRLQAQAAHRGYLTKILHVFHDLVPGFLVKMSGDLLELALTLPHVQYIEEDSLVFAQSIPWNLERILPAWRQADEHHAPTGGGLVEVYLLDTSIQSGHREIEGRVVVTDFENVPEEDGTRFHRQANKCDSHGTHLAGVVSGRDAGVAKGSSLRSLRVLNCQGKGTVSSTLTGLEFIRKSQLAQPAGRLVVLLPLAGGHSPALNAACQQLAGTGAVLVAAAGNFRDDACLYSPASAPEVITVGATNAQDQPVTLGVLGTNFGRCVDLFAPGDDIIGASSDCSTCFTSQSGTSQAAAHVAGIVARMLTAEPELPLAELRQRLIRFSAKDVINEAWFPEDQRVLTPNLVATLPPSTYGAGGQLFCRTVWSAHSGPTRMATAEARCAAPEELLGCSSFSRSGKRRGERIEARGGRRVCLAHNAFGGEGVYAVARCCLLPRANCRVHTAPPAGAGVQTQARCPQRGQVLTGCSSHWEVEDLGTPRRPVLRPRGQPDQCVGHKEASIHASCCHAPGLECKVREHGIPGPAEKVTVDCEGGWTLTSCGTLPGAWPALGAYAVDNTCVVRGRDIGAGGRTGEEATVAIAICCRSRPSGEQASQEAQ
;
A
#
# COMPACT_ATOMS: atom_id res chain seq x y z
N MET A 1 -32.24 52.32 -26.17
CA MET A 1 -31.87 53.47 -25.40
C MET A 1 -31.03 52.94 -24.24
N GLY A 2 -29.82 53.00 -24.29
CA GLY A 2 -28.74 53.88 -23.92
C GLY A 2 -28.22 53.39 -22.58
N THR A 3 -27.03 53.31 -22.20
CA THR A 3 -25.71 53.78 -22.62
C THR A 3 -24.69 52.99 -21.82
N GLY A 4 -23.58 52.65 -22.44
CA GLY A 4 -22.45 51.97 -21.81
C GLY A 4 -21.59 52.88 -20.94
N SER A 5 -20.78 52.28 -20.10
CA SER A 5 -19.62 52.94 -19.49
C SER A 5 -18.53 51.92 -19.26
N SER A 6 -17.50 51.98 -20.09
CA SER A 6 -16.23 51.30 -19.96
C SER A 6 -15.42 51.92 -18.82
N ARG A 7 -14.93 51.14 -17.86
CA ARG A 7 -13.85 51.55 -16.95
C ARG A 7 -12.60 50.74 -17.25
N ARG A 8 -11.55 51.43 -17.72
CA ARG A 8 -10.16 50.94 -17.81
C ARG A 8 -9.55 50.95 -16.40
N PRO A 9 -8.71 50.00 -16.02
CA PRO A 9 -7.91 50.08 -14.80
C PRO A 9 -6.63 50.89 -15.07
N TRP A 10 -6.35 51.81 -14.18
CA TRP A 10 -5.11 52.57 -14.11
C TRP A 10 -4.00 51.68 -13.54
N TRP A 11 -2.86 51.62 -14.22
CA TRP A 11 -1.59 51.12 -13.71
C TRP A 11 -0.70 52.31 -13.38
N PRO A 12 0.01 52.34 -12.23
CA PRO A 12 0.91 53.44 -11.89
C PRO A 12 2.27 53.29 -12.62
N PRO A 13 2.94 54.42 -12.94
CA PRO A 13 4.19 54.42 -13.70
C PRO A 13 5.40 54.26 -12.78
N LEU A 14 5.71 53.04 -12.36
CA LEU A 14 6.88 52.69 -11.51
C LEU A 14 7.80 51.62 -12.13
N LEU A 15 7.58 51.27 -13.40
CA LEU A 15 8.39 50.27 -14.10
C LEU A 15 9.33 50.85 -15.16
N LEU A 16 9.46 52.19 -15.25
CA LEU A 16 10.34 52.81 -16.23
C LEU A 16 11.68 53.33 -15.64
N LEU A 17 11.94 53.12 -14.35
CA LEU A 17 13.18 53.58 -13.71
C LEU A 17 14.17 52.43 -13.39
N LEU A 18 13.85 51.17 -13.71
CA LEU A 18 14.72 50.00 -13.47
C LEU A 18 15.46 49.52 -14.73
N LEU A 19 15.24 50.15 -15.88
CA LEU A 19 15.88 49.78 -17.16
C LEU A 19 17.08 50.62 -17.54
N LEU A 20 17.51 51.59 -16.69
CA LEU A 20 18.67 52.45 -16.96
C LEU A 20 19.89 52.16 -16.09
N LEU A 21 19.93 51.08 -15.30
CA LEU A 21 21.08 50.69 -14.48
C LEU A 21 21.70 49.34 -14.81
N LEU A 22 21.31 48.68 -15.90
CA LEU A 22 22.00 47.51 -16.43
C LEU A 22 22.74 47.89 -17.71
N GLY A 23 23.91 48.50 -17.56
CA GLY A 23 24.91 48.60 -18.62
C GLY A 23 25.46 47.19 -18.98
N PRO A 24 26.04 47.04 -20.18
CA PRO A 24 26.38 45.73 -20.73
C PRO A 24 27.58 45.11 -20.00
N ALA A 25 27.30 44.20 -19.02
CA ALA A 25 28.30 43.30 -18.48
C ALA A 25 28.22 41.93 -19.25
N GLY A 26 28.59 41.99 -20.49
CA GLY A 26 28.52 40.83 -21.39
C GLY A 26 29.63 40.82 -22.44
N ALA A 27 30.88 41.13 -22.04
CA ALA A 27 32.01 40.96 -22.94
C ALA A 27 33.35 40.98 -22.15
N ARG A 28 33.54 40.04 -21.22
CA ARG A 28 34.82 39.83 -20.55
C ARG A 28 34.98 38.43 -19.94
N ALA A 29 34.50 37.40 -20.64
CA ALA A 29 34.72 36.01 -20.20
C ALA A 29 35.17 35.11 -21.34
N GLN A 30 35.79 35.65 -22.37
CA GLN A 30 36.28 34.85 -23.51
C GLN A 30 37.71 35.14 -23.93
N GLU A 31 38.45 36.01 -23.18
CA GLU A 31 39.86 36.32 -23.47
C GLU A 31 40.85 35.70 -22.48
N ASP A 32 40.39 35.05 -21.40
CA ASP A 32 41.32 34.43 -20.42
C ASP A 32 41.60 32.93 -20.67
N GLU A 33 40.92 32.24 -21.60
CA GLU A 33 41.23 30.84 -21.91
C GLU A 33 42.36 30.64 -22.93
N ASP A 34 42.62 31.61 -23.79
CA ASP A 34 43.72 31.50 -24.78
C ASP A 34 45.09 31.89 -24.20
N GLY A 35 45.14 32.70 -23.13
CA GLY A 35 46.37 33.04 -22.44
C GLY A 35 47.02 31.88 -21.66
N ASP A 36 46.19 31.06 -21.06
CA ASP A 36 46.68 29.88 -20.30
C ASP A 36 47.27 28.78 -21.18
N TYR A 37 46.89 28.72 -22.46
CA TYR A 37 47.38 27.71 -23.39
C TYR A 37 48.80 27.99 -23.88
N GLU A 38 49.13 29.24 -24.19
CA GLU A 38 50.49 29.64 -24.60
C GLU A 38 51.48 29.58 -23.44
N GLU A 39 51.07 29.91 -22.21
CA GLU A 39 51.93 29.80 -21.03
C GLU A 39 52.24 28.34 -20.66
N LEU A 40 51.25 27.43 -20.85
CA LEU A 40 51.42 25.98 -20.70
C LEU A 40 52.39 25.39 -21.72
N VAL A 41 52.38 25.82 -22.96
CA VAL A 41 53.28 25.36 -24.03
C VAL A 41 54.68 25.89 -23.85
N LEU A 42 54.85 27.11 -23.33
CA LEU A 42 56.17 27.70 -23.02
C LEU A 42 56.79 27.06 -21.79
N ALA A 43 55.99 26.71 -20.76
CA ALA A 43 56.51 25.97 -19.59
C ALA A 43 57.02 24.57 -19.93
N PHE A 44 56.40 23.92 -20.95
CA PHE A 44 56.84 22.60 -21.42
C PHE A 44 58.19 22.60 -22.13
N ARG A 45 58.52 23.68 -22.87
CA ARG A 45 59.79 23.82 -23.57
C ARG A 45 61.01 24.08 -22.65
N SER A 46 60.77 24.61 -21.43
CA SER A 46 61.87 24.90 -20.48
C SER A 46 62.22 23.70 -19.59
N GLU A 47 61.43 22.62 -19.57
CA GLU A 47 61.70 21.44 -18.75
C GLU A 47 62.34 20.26 -19.52
N GLU A 48 62.33 20.26 -20.86
CA GLU A 48 63.02 19.22 -21.66
C GLU A 48 64.58 19.28 -21.63
N ASP A 49 65.12 20.42 -21.24
CA ASP A 49 66.56 20.60 -21.24
C ASP A 49 67.29 20.15 -19.95
N SER A 50 66.58 19.57 -18.96
CA SER A 50 67.25 19.25 -17.66
C SER A 50 67.09 17.79 -17.17
N SER A 51 66.76 16.83 -18.01
CA SER A 51 66.66 15.43 -17.54
C SER A 51 67.14 14.40 -18.58
N ALA A 52 68.44 14.44 -18.88
CA ALA A 52 69.15 13.26 -19.39
C ALA A 52 69.95 12.71 -18.20
N ASP A 53 69.33 11.79 -17.44
CA ASP A 53 69.97 10.63 -16.83
C ASP A 53 69.08 9.87 -15.90
N THR A 54 69.13 8.57 -16.06
CA THR A 54 68.64 7.46 -15.24
C THR A 54 67.36 6.73 -15.75
N ALA A 55 67.66 5.76 -16.61
CA ALA A 55 66.75 4.62 -16.82
C ALA A 55 66.70 3.75 -15.55
N GLN A 56 65.85 4.08 -14.58
CA GLN A 56 65.55 3.18 -13.50
C GLN A 56 64.14 2.59 -13.79
N ASN A 57 63.96 1.27 -13.59
CA ASN A 57 62.77 0.51 -13.67
C ASN A 57 61.56 1.27 -13.05
N VAL A 58 60.80 1.97 -13.85
CA VAL A 58 59.54 2.61 -13.41
C VAL A 58 58.52 1.49 -13.26
N ALA A 59 58.24 1.10 -12.03
CA ALA A 59 57.11 0.25 -11.74
C ALA A 59 55.85 0.96 -12.28
N THR A 60 55.25 0.41 -13.31
CA THR A 60 54.01 0.94 -13.92
C THR A 60 52.93 1.03 -12.86
N ALA A 61 52.35 2.22 -12.70
CA ALA A 61 51.22 2.44 -11.81
C ALA A 61 50.07 1.50 -12.17
N THR A 62 49.27 1.12 -11.19
CA THR A 62 48.11 0.20 -11.40
C THR A 62 46.83 0.95 -11.72
N PHE A 63 45.97 0.34 -12.52
CA PHE A 63 44.65 0.87 -12.81
C PHE A 63 43.57 0.07 -12.04
N HIS A 64 42.76 0.78 -11.27
CA HIS A 64 41.65 0.21 -10.51
C HIS A 64 40.30 0.63 -11.12
N ARG A 65 39.38 -0.30 -11.13
CA ARG A 65 38.04 -0.10 -11.65
C ARG A 65 37.01 -0.72 -10.71
N CYS A 66 35.90 -0.04 -10.47
CA CYS A 66 34.80 -0.58 -9.68
C CYS A 66 34.32 -1.89 -10.30
N ALA A 67 34.14 -2.93 -9.48
CA ALA A 67 33.68 -4.25 -9.91
C ALA A 67 32.23 -4.23 -10.43
N LYS A 68 31.41 -3.24 -9.99
CA LYS A 68 30.03 -3.05 -10.44
C LYS A 68 30.02 -2.04 -11.59
N ASP A 69 29.84 -2.52 -12.82
CA ASP A 69 29.82 -1.68 -14.03
C ASP A 69 28.82 -0.53 -13.94
N ALA A 70 27.65 -0.79 -13.35
CA ALA A 70 26.57 0.18 -13.18
C ALA A 70 26.92 1.38 -12.27
N TRP A 71 27.96 1.27 -11.47
CA TRP A 71 28.38 2.32 -10.52
C TRP A 71 29.54 3.14 -11.05
N ARG A 72 30.18 2.74 -12.15
CA ARG A 72 31.28 3.46 -12.75
C ARG A 72 30.84 4.79 -13.34
N LEU A 73 31.72 5.77 -13.29
CA LEU A 73 31.60 7.06 -13.96
C LEU A 73 32.64 7.14 -15.11
N PRO A 74 32.35 6.53 -16.28
CA PRO A 74 33.30 6.47 -17.37
C PRO A 74 33.81 7.85 -17.79
N GLY A 75 35.11 7.97 -17.99
CA GLY A 75 35.73 9.22 -18.38
C GLY A 75 36.08 10.14 -17.22
N THR A 76 35.88 9.71 -15.96
CA THR A 76 36.27 10.45 -14.77
C THR A 76 37.22 9.56 -13.95
N TYR A 77 38.42 10.05 -13.63
CA TYR A 77 39.43 9.26 -13.00
C TYR A 77 40.09 10.02 -11.84
N MET A 78 40.34 9.31 -10.74
CA MET A 78 41.18 9.77 -9.65
C MET A 78 42.61 9.31 -9.92
N VAL A 79 43.52 10.25 -10.12
CA VAL A 79 44.98 10.00 -10.25
C VAL A 79 45.61 10.18 -8.87
N VAL A 80 45.96 9.08 -8.23
CA VAL A 80 46.54 9.07 -6.89
C VAL A 80 48.05 8.98 -6.98
N LEU A 81 48.70 9.89 -6.27
CA LEU A 81 50.17 10.00 -6.23
C LEU A 81 50.70 9.31 -4.98
N LYS A 82 52.01 9.08 -4.96
CA LYS A 82 52.73 8.50 -3.82
C LYS A 82 52.58 9.41 -2.60
N GLU A 83 52.48 8.85 -1.41
CA GLU A 83 52.19 9.58 -0.14
C GLU A 83 53.21 10.72 0.15
N GLU A 84 54.45 10.59 -0.29
CA GLU A 84 55.50 11.59 -0.08
C GLU A 84 55.40 12.79 -1.04
N THR A 85 54.38 12.81 -1.93
CA THR A 85 54.29 13.86 -2.97
C THR A 85 53.79 15.17 -2.40
N HIS A 86 54.64 16.21 -2.48
CA HIS A 86 54.29 17.54 -2.00
C HIS A 86 53.21 18.19 -2.89
N ARG A 87 52.37 19.08 -2.30
CA ARG A 87 51.29 19.79 -2.98
C ARG A 87 51.67 20.38 -4.34
N SER A 88 52.83 21.08 -4.41
CA SER A 88 53.30 21.67 -5.65
C SER A 88 53.66 20.64 -6.75
N GLN A 89 54.00 19.42 -6.37
CA GLN A 89 54.27 18.33 -7.32
C GLN A 89 52.95 17.73 -7.83
N THR A 90 51.91 17.64 -6.99
CA THR A 90 50.57 17.21 -7.39
C THR A 90 50.03 18.12 -8.47
N GLU A 91 50.07 19.43 -8.26
CA GLU A 91 49.62 20.42 -9.22
C GLU A 91 50.46 20.38 -10.53
N ARG A 92 51.77 20.22 -10.46
CA ARG A 92 52.60 20.05 -11.66
C ARG A 92 52.27 18.78 -12.43
N THR A 93 52.03 17.67 -11.75
CA THR A 93 51.66 16.41 -12.40
C THR A 93 50.30 16.53 -13.10
N ALA A 94 49.32 17.20 -12.49
CA ALA A 94 48.05 17.48 -13.12
C ALA A 94 48.18 18.34 -14.38
N ARG A 95 48.93 19.45 -14.30
CA ARG A 95 49.23 20.32 -15.47
C ARG A 95 50.03 19.58 -16.55
N ARG A 96 50.97 18.71 -16.18
CA ARG A 96 51.72 17.89 -17.13
C ARG A 96 50.79 16.93 -17.90
N LEU A 97 49.85 16.31 -17.23
CA LEU A 97 48.82 15.47 -17.90
C LEU A 97 48.03 16.29 -18.91
N GLN A 98 47.57 17.47 -18.52
CA GLN A 98 46.78 18.34 -19.42
C GLN A 98 47.62 18.74 -20.66
N ALA A 99 48.85 19.16 -20.46
CA ALA A 99 49.73 19.57 -21.56
C ALA A 99 50.03 18.41 -22.52
N GLN A 100 50.32 17.22 -22.00
CA GLN A 100 50.58 16.03 -22.80
C GLN A 100 49.33 15.52 -23.53
N ALA A 101 48.16 15.63 -22.93
CA ALA A 101 46.89 15.32 -23.55
C ALA A 101 46.56 16.29 -24.70
N ALA A 102 46.74 17.58 -24.45
CA ALA A 102 46.52 18.63 -25.46
C ALA A 102 47.44 18.45 -26.68
N HIS A 103 48.71 18.13 -26.45
CA HIS A 103 49.63 17.82 -27.53
C HIS A 103 49.22 16.62 -28.39
N ARG A 104 48.43 15.69 -27.83
CA ARG A 104 47.83 14.54 -28.55
C ARG A 104 46.46 14.83 -29.11
N GLY A 105 45.97 16.05 -28.99
CA GLY A 105 44.65 16.47 -29.49
C GLY A 105 43.47 16.11 -28.60
N TYR A 106 43.74 15.74 -27.34
CA TYR A 106 42.65 15.40 -26.38
C TYR A 106 42.41 16.56 -25.42
N LEU A 107 41.14 16.83 -25.14
CA LEU A 107 40.74 17.77 -24.10
C LEU A 107 40.66 17.02 -22.75
N THR A 108 41.28 17.57 -21.74
CA THR A 108 41.22 17.09 -20.36
C THR A 108 40.88 18.23 -19.43
N LYS A 109 40.08 17.92 -18.38
CA LYS A 109 39.71 18.90 -17.38
C LYS A 109 40.01 18.36 -15.99
N ILE A 110 40.87 19.08 -15.24
CA ILE A 110 41.09 18.80 -13.83
C ILE A 110 39.87 19.32 -13.08
N LEU A 111 39.16 18.43 -12.37
CA LEU A 111 37.91 18.77 -11.65
C LEU A 111 38.24 19.15 -10.19
N HIS A 112 39.25 18.49 -9.57
CA HIS A 112 39.65 18.77 -8.20
C HIS A 112 41.05 18.27 -7.94
N VAL A 113 41.77 18.90 -6.98
CA VAL A 113 43.09 18.46 -6.51
C VAL A 113 43.01 18.18 -5.02
N PHE A 114 43.39 16.96 -4.63
CA PHE A 114 43.42 16.49 -3.25
C PHE A 114 44.81 16.67 -2.64
N HIS A 115 44.87 17.12 -1.38
CA HIS A 115 46.13 17.40 -0.72
C HIS A 115 46.29 16.80 0.67
N ASP A 116 45.18 16.77 1.46
CA ASP A 116 45.28 16.58 2.90
C ASP A 116 45.18 15.11 3.33
N LEU A 117 44.40 14.30 2.63
CA LEU A 117 44.17 12.89 2.96
C LEU A 117 44.87 11.96 1.97
N VAL A 118 44.77 12.28 0.69
CA VAL A 118 45.37 11.51 -0.41
C VAL A 118 45.92 12.51 -1.40
N PRO A 119 47.26 12.50 -1.68
CA PRO A 119 47.82 13.36 -2.71
C PRO A 119 47.34 12.87 -4.08
N GLY A 120 46.69 13.73 -4.85
CA GLY A 120 46.16 13.33 -6.15
C GLY A 120 45.24 14.37 -6.76
N PHE A 121 44.58 14.00 -7.87
CA PHE A 121 43.62 14.88 -8.53
C PHE A 121 42.56 14.07 -9.27
N LEU A 122 41.37 14.67 -9.38
CA LEU A 122 40.24 14.17 -10.15
C LEU A 122 40.33 14.81 -11.56
N VAL A 123 40.31 13.98 -12.58
CA VAL A 123 40.39 14.43 -13.97
C VAL A 123 39.30 13.82 -14.85
N LYS A 124 38.71 14.64 -15.70
CA LYS A 124 37.84 14.18 -16.78
C LYS A 124 38.66 14.08 -18.06
N MET A 125 38.81 12.85 -18.60
CA MET A 125 39.62 12.57 -19.78
C MET A 125 39.09 11.34 -20.57
N SER A 126 39.54 11.20 -21.82
CA SER A 126 39.30 9.97 -22.60
C SER A 126 40.04 8.76 -22.00
N GLY A 127 39.46 7.56 -22.09
CA GLY A 127 40.09 6.31 -21.70
C GLY A 127 41.40 6.02 -22.47
N ASP A 128 41.56 6.59 -23.66
CA ASP A 128 42.82 6.48 -24.47
C ASP A 128 44.02 7.12 -23.80
N LEU A 129 43.80 8.03 -22.86
CA LEU A 129 44.88 8.70 -22.10
C LEU A 129 45.30 7.94 -20.84
N LEU A 130 44.64 6.82 -20.49
CA LEU A 130 44.95 6.04 -19.30
C LEU A 130 46.39 5.56 -19.27
N GLU A 131 46.88 5.01 -20.39
CA GLU A 131 48.26 4.56 -20.49
C GLU A 131 49.28 5.71 -20.29
N LEU A 132 48.98 6.88 -20.88
CA LEU A 132 49.79 8.07 -20.67
C LEU A 132 49.79 8.50 -19.20
N ALA A 133 48.61 8.55 -18.56
CA ALA A 133 48.48 8.96 -17.17
C ALA A 133 49.18 7.99 -16.21
N LEU A 134 49.17 6.68 -16.49
CA LEU A 134 49.87 5.65 -15.71
C LEU A 134 51.39 5.77 -15.76
N THR A 135 51.94 6.42 -16.78
CA THR A 135 53.43 6.62 -16.92
C THR A 135 53.90 7.94 -16.33
N LEU A 136 53.01 8.78 -15.79
CA LEU A 136 53.43 10.04 -15.19
C LEU A 136 54.24 9.84 -13.90
N PRO A 137 55.21 10.71 -13.61
CA PRO A 137 56.00 10.61 -12.41
C PRO A 137 55.14 10.76 -11.16
N HIS A 138 55.52 10.04 -10.12
CA HIS A 138 54.83 10.03 -8.82
C HIS A 138 53.42 9.38 -8.80
N VAL A 139 52.86 8.96 -9.93
CA VAL A 139 51.58 8.25 -9.93
C VAL A 139 51.77 6.89 -9.26
N GLN A 140 50.93 6.61 -8.27
CA GLN A 140 50.90 5.33 -7.56
C GLN A 140 49.85 4.39 -8.20
N TYR A 141 48.66 4.91 -8.42
CA TYR A 141 47.58 4.22 -9.15
C TYR A 141 46.58 5.23 -9.72
N ILE A 142 45.76 4.75 -10.64
CA ILE A 142 44.60 5.48 -11.14
C ILE A 142 43.34 4.67 -10.84
N GLU A 143 42.30 5.32 -10.36
CA GLU A 143 41.01 4.70 -10.08
C GLU A 143 39.90 5.37 -10.91
N GLU A 144 39.09 4.57 -11.62
CA GLU A 144 37.88 5.09 -12.26
C GLU A 144 36.89 5.50 -11.20
N ASP A 145 36.40 6.74 -11.23
CA ASP A 145 35.46 7.25 -10.26
C ASP A 145 34.13 6.45 -10.28
N SER A 146 33.50 6.38 -9.16
CA SER A 146 32.26 5.57 -9.01
C SER A 146 31.26 6.17 -8.03
N LEU A 147 29.98 5.81 -8.20
CA LEU A 147 28.91 6.22 -7.33
C LEU A 147 29.03 5.58 -5.95
N VAL A 148 28.76 6.37 -4.92
CA VAL A 148 28.54 5.92 -3.54
C VAL A 148 27.13 6.24 -3.13
N PHE A 149 26.51 5.39 -2.29
CA PHE A 149 25.11 5.49 -1.92
C PHE A 149 24.96 5.55 -0.41
N ALA A 150 23.95 6.33 0.05
CA ALA A 150 23.52 6.27 1.44
C ALA A 150 23.02 4.85 1.76
N GLN A 151 23.52 4.27 2.84
CA GLN A 151 23.15 2.93 3.28
C GLN A 151 21.88 3.02 4.14
N SER A 152 20.74 3.33 3.51
CA SER A 152 19.42 3.32 4.12
C SER A 152 18.51 2.37 3.34
N ILE A 153 17.62 1.69 4.05
CA ILE A 153 16.52 0.94 3.41
C ILE A 153 15.56 1.98 2.83
N PRO A 154 15.04 1.79 1.59
CA PRO A 154 13.96 2.64 1.06
C PRO A 154 12.79 2.70 2.04
N TRP A 155 12.26 3.88 2.32
CA TRP A 155 11.25 4.12 3.35
C TRP A 155 10.04 3.17 3.25
N ASN A 156 9.62 2.84 2.04
CA ASN A 156 8.50 1.95 1.75
C ASN A 156 8.78 0.50 2.18
N LEU A 157 10.01 0.01 2.03
CA LEU A 157 10.40 -1.33 2.48
C LEU A 157 10.54 -1.37 4.01
N GLU A 158 11.10 -0.34 4.63
CA GLU A 158 11.14 -0.21 6.08
C GLU A 158 9.73 -0.15 6.67
N ARG A 159 8.84 0.63 6.05
CA ARG A 159 7.47 0.82 6.53
C ARG A 159 6.64 -0.45 6.54
N ILE A 160 6.82 -1.36 5.61
CA ILE A 160 6.10 -2.64 5.58
C ILE A 160 6.70 -3.71 6.52
N LEU A 161 7.90 -3.50 7.06
CA LEU A 161 8.48 -4.41 8.04
C LEU A 161 7.85 -4.19 9.41
N PRO A 162 7.48 -5.25 10.15
CA PRO A 162 6.99 -5.10 11.51
C PRO A 162 8.08 -4.55 12.43
N ALA A 163 7.69 -3.69 13.39
CA ALA A 163 8.61 -2.96 14.28
C ALA A 163 9.62 -3.86 15.04
N TRP A 164 9.28 -5.14 15.29
CA TRP A 164 10.15 -6.09 15.97
C TRP A 164 11.19 -6.77 15.06
N ARG A 165 11.06 -6.62 13.71
CA ARG A 165 12.00 -7.18 12.72
C ARG A 165 13.07 -6.20 12.23
N GLN A 166 13.03 -4.96 12.63
CA GLN A 166 13.98 -3.94 12.17
C GLN A 166 15.44 -4.25 12.58
N ALA A 167 15.67 -5.14 13.54
CA ALA A 167 17.01 -5.42 14.06
C ALA A 167 17.76 -6.59 13.38
N ASP A 168 17.08 -7.60 12.78
CA ASP A 168 17.74 -8.89 12.48
C ASP A 168 17.58 -9.48 11.08
N GLU A 169 16.76 -8.96 10.17
CA GLU A 169 16.47 -9.64 8.89
C GLU A 169 16.76 -8.81 7.62
N HIS A 170 18.01 -8.50 7.34
CA HIS A 170 18.44 -8.17 5.97
C HIS A 170 18.56 -9.43 5.07
N HIS A 171 18.39 -10.63 5.61
CA HIS A 171 18.48 -11.91 4.90
C HIS A 171 17.18 -12.69 5.01
N ALA A 172 16.10 -12.22 4.32
CA ALA A 172 14.98 -13.11 4.09
C ALA A 172 15.41 -14.25 3.16
N PRO A 173 14.95 -15.49 3.41
CA PRO A 173 15.30 -16.61 2.53
C PRO A 173 14.93 -16.28 1.08
N THR A 174 15.88 -16.44 0.18
CA THR A 174 15.77 -16.24 -1.28
C THR A 174 14.87 -17.31 -1.95
N GLY A 175 13.90 -17.87 -1.23
CA GLY A 175 13.01 -18.92 -1.70
C GLY A 175 11.72 -18.38 -2.30
N GLY A 176 11.77 -17.69 -3.47
CA GLY A 176 10.58 -17.22 -4.19
C GLY A 176 10.10 -18.16 -5.31
N GLY A 177 10.69 -19.32 -5.50
CA GLY A 177 10.49 -20.16 -6.66
C GLY A 177 9.12 -20.85 -6.83
N LEU A 178 8.20 -20.74 -5.87
CA LEU A 178 6.90 -21.40 -5.89
C LEU A 178 5.71 -20.49 -6.17
N VAL A 179 5.89 -19.17 -6.12
CA VAL A 179 4.81 -18.20 -6.35
C VAL A 179 5.04 -17.45 -7.65
N GLU A 180 4.06 -17.52 -8.52
CA GLU A 180 4.04 -16.83 -9.80
C GLU A 180 3.14 -15.60 -9.70
N VAL A 181 3.69 -14.42 -10.06
CA VAL A 181 2.94 -13.16 -10.08
C VAL A 181 2.64 -12.77 -11.53
N TYR A 182 1.36 -12.71 -11.91
CA TYR A 182 0.94 -12.16 -13.19
C TYR A 182 0.69 -10.67 -13.07
N LEU A 183 1.34 -9.88 -13.90
CA LEU A 183 1.17 -8.43 -13.98
C LEU A 183 0.46 -8.06 -15.29
N LEU A 184 -0.75 -7.50 -15.18
CA LEU A 184 -1.52 -6.98 -16.31
C LEU A 184 -1.26 -5.47 -16.43
N ASP A 185 -0.38 -5.08 -17.33
CA ASP A 185 0.12 -3.70 -17.41
C ASP A 185 0.56 -3.31 -18.82
N THR A 186 1.44 -2.32 -18.92
CA THR A 186 2.23 -2.01 -20.12
C THR A 186 3.27 -3.11 -20.36
N SER A 187 4.08 -2.98 -21.41
CA SER A 187 5.26 -3.82 -21.57
C SER A 187 6.27 -3.62 -20.43
N ILE A 188 7.24 -4.52 -20.32
CA ILE A 188 8.28 -4.54 -19.30
C ILE A 188 9.66 -4.67 -19.95
N GLN A 189 10.63 -3.89 -19.50
CA GLN A 189 12.03 -4.06 -19.82
C GLN A 189 12.63 -5.21 -19.00
N SER A 190 12.41 -6.45 -19.43
CA SER A 190 12.81 -7.67 -18.70
C SER A 190 14.31 -7.83 -18.49
N GLY A 191 15.13 -7.17 -19.28
CA GLY A 191 16.60 -7.12 -19.13
C GLY A 191 17.10 -6.10 -18.09
N HIS A 192 16.19 -5.42 -17.35
CA HIS A 192 16.61 -4.53 -16.28
C HIS A 192 17.20 -5.31 -15.11
N ARG A 193 18.34 -4.86 -14.56
CA ARG A 193 19.11 -5.58 -13.50
C ARG A 193 18.27 -5.95 -12.26
N GLU A 194 17.24 -5.16 -11.94
CA GLU A 194 16.36 -5.42 -10.81
C GLU A 194 15.53 -6.70 -10.97
N ILE A 195 15.19 -7.04 -12.21
CA ILE A 195 14.21 -8.08 -12.53
C ILE A 195 14.71 -9.13 -13.52
N GLU A 196 15.91 -8.95 -14.06
CA GLU A 196 16.54 -9.87 -15.02
C GLU A 196 16.56 -11.30 -14.50
N GLY A 197 16.17 -12.25 -15.39
CA GLY A 197 16.10 -13.68 -15.09
C GLY A 197 14.88 -14.11 -14.26
N ARG A 198 14.02 -13.17 -13.84
CA ARG A 198 12.81 -13.46 -13.05
C ARG A 198 11.51 -13.01 -13.69
N VAL A 199 11.60 -12.22 -14.76
CA VAL A 199 10.43 -11.77 -15.53
C VAL A 199 10.35 -12.52 -16.85
N VAL A 200 9.21 -13.14 -17.07
CA VAL A 200 8.83 -13.74 -18.35
C VAL A 200 7.84 -12.81 -19.03
N VAL A 201 8.26 -12.22 -20.14
CA VAL A 201 7.33 -11.50 -21.03
C VAL A 201 6.58 -12.54 -21.83
N THR A 202 5.25 -12.56 -21.70
CA THR A 202 4.40 -13.49 -22.47
C THR A 202 4.12 -12.92 -23.88
N ASP A 203 3.73 -13.80 -24.81
CA ASP A 203 3.28 -13.37 -26.15
C ASP A 203 1.89 -12.72 -26.13
N PHE A 204 1.31 -12.52 -24.96
CA PHE A 204 0.01 -11.91 -24.80
C PHE A 204 0.09 -10.39 -24.95
N GLU A 205 -0.58 -9.89 -25.96
CA GLU A 205 -0.79 -8.46 -26.20
C GLU A 205 -2.22 -8.22 -26.65
N ASN A 206 -2.94 -7.39 -25.91
CA ASN A 206 -4.26 -6.91 -26.29
C ASN A 206 -4.42 -5.48 -25.76
N VAL A 207 -4.13 -4.51 -26.60
CA VAL A 207 -4.12 -3.09 -26.26
C VAL A 207 -4.92 -2.28 -27.28
N PRO A 208 -5.57 -1.17 -26.85
CA PRO A 208 -6.20 -0.25 -27.78
C PRO A 208 -5.16 0.50 -28.61
N GLU A 209 -5.57 1.06 -29.75
CA GLU A 209 -4.75 1.93 -30.56
C GLU A 209 -4.26 3.16 -29.77
N GLU A 210 -3.08 3.67 -30.12
CA GLU A 210 -2.56 4.91 -29.58
C GLU A 210 -3.38 6.09 -30.11
N ASP A 211 -3.92 6.91 -29.23
CA ASP A 211 -4.55 8.17 -29.62
C ASP A 211 -3.63 9.36 -29.39
N GLY A 212 -3.90 10.50 -29.98
CA GLY A 212 -3.09 11.72 -29.84
C GLY A 212 -3.09 12.33 -28.42
N THR A 213 -3.79 11.73 -27.43
CA THR A 213 -3.94 12.27 -26.09
C THR A 213 -2.92 11.63 -25.14
N ARG A 214 -2.10 12.46 -24.46
CA ARG A 214 -1.14 11.98 -23.44
C ARG A 214 -1.81 12.05 -22.07
N PHE A 215 -2.19 10.93 -21.49
CA PHE A 215 -2.79 10.86 -20.14
C PHE A 215 -1.76 10.84 -19.00
N HIS A 216 -0.56 10.31 -19.26
CA HIS A 216 0.51 10.30 -18.27
C HIS A 216 1.73 11.07 -18.76
N ARG A 217 2.18 12.06 -17.98
CA ARG A 217 3.39 12.85 -18.29
C ARG A 217 4.67 12.01 -18.34
N GLN A 218 4.64 10.78 -17.80
CA GLN A 218 5.79 9.87 -17.72
C GLN A 218 5.83 8.81 -18.82
N ALA A 219 4.83 8.76 -19.72
CA ALA A 219 4.78 7.76 -20.79
C ALA A 219 5.69 8.14 -21.99
N ASN A 220 6.96 8.38 -21.72
CA ASN A 220 7.93 8.55 -22.81
C ASN A 220 8.38 7.21 -23.39
N LYS A 221 8.10 6.09 -22.69
CA LYS A 221 8.42 4.73 -23.10
C LYS A 221 7.28 3.78 -22.75
N CYS A 222 7.00 2.85 -23.67
CA CYS A 222 5.92 1.86 -23.56
C CYS A 222 6.07 0.85 -22.41
N ASP A 223 7.17 0.86 -21.71
CA ASP A 223 7.53 -0.12 -20.67
C ASP A 223 7.79 0.52 -19.30
N SER A 224 7.60 1.84 -19.16
CA SER A 224 7.96 2.57 -17.93
C SER A 224 7.15 2.08 -16.71
N HIS A 225 5.82 2.05 -16.80
CA HIS A 225 4.96 1.72 -15.68
C HIS A 225 5.11 0.25 -15.26
N GLY A 226 5.03 -0.68 -16.21
CA GLY A 226 5.16 -2.11 -15.92
C GLY A 226 6.56 -2.49 -15.39
N THR A 227 7.64 -1.89 -15.93
CA THR A 227 9.00 -2.10 -15.41
C THR A 227 9.14 -1.65 -13.97
N HIS A 228 8.61 -0.47 -13.65
CA HIS A 228 8.62 0.06 -12.29
C HIS A 228 7.91 -0.89 -11.31
N LEU A 229 6.68 -1.31 -11.64
CA LEU A 229 5.90 -2.19 -10.78
C LEU A 229 6.54 -3.58 -10.63
N ALA A 230 7.10 -4.14 -11.71
CA ALA A 230 7.87 -5.38 -11.62
C ALA A 230 9.04 -5.25 -10.65
N GLY A 231 9.72 -4.10 -10.66
CA GLY A 231 10.78 -3.74 -9.69
C GLY A 231 10.25 -3.69 -8.25
N VAL A 232 9.10 -3.06 -8.01
CA VAL A 232 8.48 -2.97 -6.67
C VAL A 232 8.06 -4.36 -6.15
N VAL A 233 7.54 -5.24 -7.01
CA VAL A 233 7.17 -6.61 -6.60
C VAL A 233 8.40 -7.47 -6.35
N SER A 234 9.28 -7.63 -7.36
CA SER A 234 10.32 -8.67 -7.37
C SER A 234 11.75 -8.15 -7.51
N GLY A 235 11.94 -6.83 -7.47
CA GLY A 235 13.25 -6.19 -7.63
C GLY A 235 14.31 -6.73 -6.67
N ARG A 236 15.57 -6.80 -7.15
CA ARG A 236 16.72 -7.25 -6.35
C ARG A 236 16.97 -6.34 -5.14
N ASP A 237 16.94 -5.02 -5.37
CA ASP A 237 17.23 -4.01 -4.36
C ASP A 237 15.91 -3.39 -3.82
N ALA A 238 14.99 -2.99 -4.71
CA ALA A 238 13.76 -2.27 -4.37
C ALA A 238 12.52 -3.17 -4.17
N GLY A 239 12.59 -4.47 -4.44
CA GLY A 239 11.43 -5.36 -4.42
C GLY A 239 11.06 -5.88 -3.04
N VAL A 240 9.75 -6.08 -2.82
CA VAL A 240 9.18 -6.67 -1.60
C VAL A 240 9.41 -8.18 -1.56
N ALA A 241 9.20 -8.88 -2.68
CA ALA A 241 9.33 -10.34 -2.83
C ALA A 241 10.49 -10.69 -3.77
N LYS A 242 11.72 -10.44 -3.32
CA LYS A 242 12.96 -10.47 -4.12
C LYS A 242 13.24 -11.77 -4.88
N GLY A 243 12.57 -12.86 -4.56
CA GLY A 243 12.76 -14.19 -5.21
C GLY A 243 11.57 -14.64 -6.08
N SER A 244 10.47 -13.87 -6.16
CA SER A 244 9.30 -14.29 -6.91
C SER A 244 9.49 -14.15 -8.42
N SER A 245 8.92 -15.09 -9.19
CA SER A 245 8.84 -14.99 -10.65
C SER A 245 7.63 -14.14 -11.05
N LEU A 246 7.78 -13.41 -12.17
CA LEU A 246 6.74 -12.53 -12.68
C LEU A 246 6.46 -12.84 -14.15
N ARG A 247 5.18 -12.91 -14.52
CA ARG A 247 4.72 -13.00 -15.92
C ARG A 247 3.99 -11.72 -16.31
N SER A 248 4.44 -11.09 -17.36
CA SER A 248 3.86 -9.86 -17.89
C SER A 248 2.84 -10.15 -18.98
N LEU A 249 1.64 -9.58 -18.84
CA LEU A 249 0.61 -9.52 -19.89
C LEU A 249 0.38 -8.06 -20.26
N ARG A 250 0.58 -7.74 -21.54
CA ARG A 250 0.39 -6.37 -22.02
C ARG A 250 -1.09 -6.12 -22.33
N VAL A 251 -1.75 -5.36 -21.45
CA VAL A 251 -3.15 -4.90 -21.57
C VAL A 251 -3.28 -3.38 -21.64
N LEU A 252 -2.20 -2.66 -21.40
CA LEU A 252 -2.12 -1.20 -21.49
C LEU A 252 -1.17 -0.81 -22.61
N ASN A 253 -1.58 0.16 -23.43
CA ASN A 253 -0.76 0.73 -24.51
C ASN A 253 0.35 1.66 -23.96
N CYS A 254 1.15 2.26 -24.84
CA CYS A 254 2.25 3.16 -24.46
C CYS A 254 1.80 4.43 -23.74
N GLN A 255 0.52 4.74 -23.78
CA GLN A 255 -0.10 5.87 -23.06
C GLN A 255 -0.66 5.45 -21.70
N GLY A 256 -0.52 4.17 -21.30
CA GLY A 256 -1.10 3.61 -20.09
C GLY A 256 -2.63 3.38 -20.19
N LYS A 257 -3.18 3.32 -21.41
CA LYS A 257 -4.60 3.06 -21.65
C LYS A 257 -4.85 1.60 -21.97
N GLY A 258 -5.88 1.04 -21.38
CA GLY A 258 -6.42 -0.28 -21.67
C GLY A 258 -7.94 -0.23 -21.80
N THR A 259 -8.55 -1.37 -22.05
CA THR A 259 -9.99 -1.55 -22.10
C THR A 259 -10.43 -2.64 -21.13
N VAL A 260 -11.72 -2.64 -20.75
CA VAL A 260 -12.30 -3.75 -19.98
C VAL A 260 -12.13 -5.07 -20.75
N SER A 261 -12.36 -5.07 -22.05
CA SER A 261 -12.19 -6.26 -22.90
C SER A 261 -10.74 -6.77 -22.93
N SER A 262 -9.75 -5.88 -23.04
CA SER A 262 -8.33 -6.25 -22.95
C SER A 262 -7.99 -6.93 -21.63
N THR A 263 -8.48 -6.36 -20.53
CA THR A 263 -8.27 -6.92 -19.20
C THR A 263 -8.96 -8.27 -19.04
N LEU A 264 -10.21 -8.41 -19.52
CA LEU A 264 -10.94 -9.69 -19.53
C LEU A 264 -10.18 -10.78 -20.29
N THR A 265 -9.69 -10.46 -21.50
CA THR A 265 -8.91 -11.41 -22.32
C THR A 265 -7.61 -11.81 -21.60
N GLY A 266 -6.96 -10.87 -20.88
CA GLY A 266 -5.79 -11.18 -20.03
C GLY A 266 -6.12 -12.13 -18.89
N LEU A 267 -7.25 -11.92 -18.20
CA LEU A 267 -7.71 -12.84 -17.13
C LEU A 267 -8.06 -14.23 -17.68
N GLU A 268 -8.66 -14.30 -18.87
CA GLU A 268 -8.91 -15.58 -19.57
C GLU A 268 -7.61 -16.30 -19.95
N PHE A 269 -6.59 -15.57 -20.42
CA PHE A 269 -5.27 -16.12 -20.69
C PHE A 269 -4.66 -16.76 -19.44
N ILE A 270 -4.73 -16.07 -18.30
CA ILE A 270 -4.25 -16.61 -17.03
C ILE A 270 -5.01 -17.88 -16.67
N ARG A 271 -6.33 -17.88 -16.79
CA ARG A 271 -7.16 -19.06 -16.51
C ARG A 271 -6.80 -20.24 -17.38
N LYS A 272 -6.58 -20.04 -18.68
CA LYS A 272 -6.13 -21.08 -19.62
C LYS A 272 -4.74 -21.61 -19.25
N SER A 273 -3.82 -20.72 -18.86
CA SER A 273 -2.47 -21.11 -18.42
C SER A 273 -2.50 -21.97 -17.18
N GLN A 274 -3.35 -21.64 -16.19
CA GLN A 274 -3.56 -22.46 -14.99
C GLN A 274 -4.08 -23.88 -15.31
N LEU A 275 -4.98 -24.00 -16.28
CA LEU A 275 -5.53 -25.29 -16.68
C LEU A 275 -4.50 -26.16 -17.42
N ALA A 276 -3.64 -25.54 -18.24
CA ALA A 276 -2.62 -26.22 -19.01
C ALA A 276 -1.43 -26.68 -18.13
N GLN A 277 -1.06 -25.87 -17.17
CA GLN A 277 0.02 -26.13 -16.22
C GLN A 277 -0.46 -25.72 -14.84
N PRO A 278 -0.98 -26.65 -14.03
CA PRO A 278 -1.30 -26.36 -12.64
C PRO A 278 -0.01 -25.96 -11.91
N ALA A 279 0.31 -24.70 -11.97
CA ALA A 279 1.41 -24.10 -11.21
C ALA A 279 1.03 -24.01 -9.73
N GLY A 280 1.99 -23.70 -8.88
CA GLY A 280 1.75 -23.41 -7.47
C GLY A 280 0.78 -22.25 -7.25
N ARG A 281 0.88 -21.56 -6.14
CA ARG A 281 0.01 -20.41 -5.83
C ARG A 281 0.23 -19.25 -6.81
N LEU A 282 -0.85 -18.63 -7.23
CA LEU A 282 -0.90 -17.59 -8.25
C LEU A 282 -1.35 -16.27 -7.63
N VAL A 283 -0.60 -15.21 -7.87
CA VAL A 283 -0.96 -13.82 -7.54
C VAL A 283 -1.20 -13.07 -8.87
N VAL A 284 -2.31 -12.33 -8.95
CA VAL A 284 -2.62 -11.50 -10.11
C VAL A 284 -2.65 -10.05 -9.68
N LEU A 285 -1.73 -9.25 -10.19
CA LEU A 285 -1.65 -7.82 -9.93
C LEU A 285 -2.34 -7.05 -11.04
N LEU A 286 -3.36 -6.29 -10.66
CA LEU A 286 -4.20 -5.44 -11.51
C LEU A 286 -4.00 -3.96 -11.13
N PRO A 287 -2.89 -3.33 -11.51
CA PRO A 287 -2.56 -1.97 -11.11
C PRO A 287 -3.23 -0.93 -12.01
N LEU A 288 -4.49 -1.16 -12.32
CA LEU A 288 -5.32 -0.38 -13.23
C LEU A 288 -6.71 -0.17 -12.62
N ALA A 289 -7.40 0.89 -13.03
CA ALA A 289 -8.75 1.20 -12.61
C ALA A 289 -9.54 1.80 -13.78
N GLY A 290 -10.71 1.23 -14.05
CA GLY A 290 -11.71 1.76 -14.97
C GLY A 290 -13.03 2.04 -14.24
N GLY A 291 -14.03 2.62 -14.92
CA GLY A 291 -15.39 2.74 -14.36
C GLY A 291 -15.97 1.37 -13.99
N HIS A 292 -16.95 1.36 -13.08
CA HIS A 292 -17.59 0.14 -12.60
C HIS A 292 -18.05 -0.77 -13.75
N SER A 293 -17.54 -1.99 -13.78
CA SER A 293 -17.83 -3.01 -14.80
C SER A 293 -18.25 -4.32 -14.14
N PRO A 294 -19.55 -4.69 -14.23
CA PRO A 294 -20.03 -5.98 -13.72
C PRO A 294 -19.33 -7.18 -14.39
N ALA A 295 -18.99 -7.07 -15.68
CA ALA A 295 -18.29 -8.13 -16.41
C ALA A 295 -16.87 -8.36 -15.86
N LEU A 296 -16.12 -7.28 -15.62
CA LEU A 296 -14.76 -7.38 -15.05
C LEU A 296 -14.81 -7.92 -13.62
N ASN A 297 -15.75 -7.45 -12.81
CA ASN A 297 -15.94 -7.96 -11.45
C ASN A 297 -16.30 -9.45 -11.44
N ALA A 298 -17.18 -9.90 -12.33
CA ALA A 298 -17.54 -11.32 -12.46
C ALA A 298 -16.35 -12.18 -12.89
N ALA A 299 -15.51 -11.69 -13.80
CA ALA A 299 -14.29 -12.40 -14.20
C ALA A 299 -13.28 -12.52 -13.04
N CYS A 300 -13.09 -11.46 -12.27
CA CYS A 300 -12.27 -11.48 -11.06
C CYS A 300 -12.80 -12.52 -10.05
N GLN A 301 -14.12 -12.56 -9.82
CA GLN A 301 -14.75 -13.55 -8.96
C GLN A 301 -14.50 -14.98 -9.43
N GLN A 302 -14.67 -15.26 -10.71
CA GLN A 302 -14.43 -16.59 -11.28
C GLN A 302 -12.96 -17.01 -11.13
N LEU A 303 -12.02 -16.09 -11.39
CA LEU A 303 -10.59 -16.38 -11.26
C LEU A 303 -10.18 -16.58 -9.80
N ALA A 304 -10.69 -15.77 -8.87
CA ALA A 304 -10.47 -15.96 -7.43
C ALA A 304 -11.01 -17.32 -6.95
N GLY A 305 -12.14 -17.79 -7.52
CA GLY A 305 -12.72 -19.11 -7.24
C GLY A 305 -11.79 -20.29 -7.60
N THR A 306 -10.74 -20.06 -8.40
CA THR A 306 -9.72 -21.07 -8.72
C THR A 306 -8.57 -21.12 -7.71
N GLY A 307 -8.59 -20.27 -6.70
CA GLY A 307 -7.52 -20.12 -5.71
C GLY A 307 -6.46 -19.06 -6.06
N ALA A 308 -6.65 -18.29 -7.14
CA ALA A 308 -5.81 -17.13 -7.46
C ALA A 308 -6.05 -15.98 -6.48
N VAL A 309 -5.00 -15.30 -6.05
CA VAL A 309 -5.09 -14.09 -5.23
C VAL A 309 -5.01 -12.86 -6.13
N LEU A 310 -6.08 -12.08 -6.21
CA LEU A 310 -6.13 -10.87 -7.02
C LEU A 310 -5.88 -9.65 -6.13
N VAL A 311 -4.94 -8.79 -6.54
CA VAL A 311 -4.60 -7.53 -5.89
C VAL A 311 -4.78 -6.40 -6.88
N ALA A 312 -5.56 -5.38 -6.55
CA ALA A 312 -5.84 -4.26 -7.43
C ALA A 312 -5.59 -2.89 -6.81
N ALA A 313 -5.28 -1.94 -7.67
CA ALA A 313 -5.25 -0.53 -7.32
C ALA A 313 -6.66 -0.01 -7.03
N ALA A 314 -6.81 0.77 -5.95
CA ALA A 314 -8.09 1.41 -5.63
C ALA A 314 -8.51 2.48 -6.65
N GLY A 315 -7.54 3.07 -7.36
CA GLY A 315 -7.70 4.21 -8.27
C GLY A 315 -7.17 5.50 -7.66
N ASN A 316 -6.86 6.46 -8.55
CA ASN A 316 -6.20 7.73 -8.19
C ASN A 316 -7.11 8.96 -8.39
N PHE A 317 -8.42 8.81 -8.19
CA PHE A 317 -9.41 9.83 -8.54
C PHE A 317 -9.92 10.63 -7.33
N ARG A 318 -9.47 10.30 -6.11
CA ARG A 318 -9.95 10.85 -4.83
C ARG A 318 -11.46 10.67 -4.68
N ASP A 319 -11.94 9.47 -4.95
CA ASP A 319 -13.35 9.12 -5.06
C ASP A 319 -13.64 7.76 -4.39
N ASP A 320 -14.92 7.36 -4.29
CA ASP A 320 -15.31 6.05 -3.77
C ASP A 320 -14.82 4.92 -4.69
N ALA A 321 -13.93 4.07 -4.19
CA ALA A 321 -13.37 2.94 -4.92
C ALA A 321 -14.44 1.97 -5.43
N CYS A 322 -15.63 1.95 -4.85
CA CYS A 322 -16.76 1.12 -5.31
C CYS A 322 -17.31 1.53 -6.68
N LEU A 323 -16.97 2.72 -7.16
CA LEU A 323 -17.34 3.20 -8.50
C LEU A 323 -16.38 2.72 -9.60
N TYR A 324 -15.35 1.97 -9.23
CA TYR A 324 -14.27 1.56 -10.13
C TYR A 324 -14.09 0.04 -10.13
N SER A 325 -13.73 -0.52 -11.28
CA SER A 325 -13.36 -1.94 -11.42
C SER A 325 -11.89 -2.06 -11.86
N PRO A 326 -11.16 -3.08 -11.35
CA PRO A 326 -11.60 -4.22 -10.55
C PRO A 326 -11.73 -3.93 -9.04
N ALA A 327 -11.46 -2.72 -8.55
CA ALA A 327 -11.47 -2.33 -7.13
C ALA A 327 -12.80 -2.64 -6.42
N SER A 328 -13.94 -2.58 -7.12
CA SER A 328 -15.27 -2.88 -6.57
C SER A 328 -15.61 -4.38 -6.48
N ALA A 329 -14.75 -5.27 -6.99
CA ALA A 329 -14.98 -6.72 -6.90
C ALA A 329 -14.67 -7.22 -5.48
N PRO A 330 -15.62 -7.88 -4.79
CA PRO A 330 -15.44 -8.29 -3.38
C PRO A 330 -14.32 -9.31 -3.16
N GLU A 331 -13.96 -10.08 -4.18
CA GLU A 331 -12.93 -11.11 -4.15
C GLU A 331 -11.51 -10.54 -4.32
N VAL A 332 -11.40 -9.30 -4.78
CA VAL A 332 -10.12 -8.61 -5.03
C VAL A 332 -9.65 -7.94 -3.74
N ILE A 333 -8.36 -7.99 -3.46
CA ILE A 333 -7.72 -7.20 -2.40
C ILE A 333 -7.43 -5.81 -2.99
N THR A 334 -8.23 -4.84 -2.60
CA THR A 334 -8.16 -3.46 -3.14
C THR A 334 -7.31 -2.57 -2.25
N VAL A 335 -6.31 -1.92 -2.85
CA VAL A 335 -5.25 -1.21 -2.14
C VAL A 335 -5.26 0.28 -2.45
N GLY A 336 -5.42 1.10 -1.40
CA GLY A 336 -5.19 2.55 -1.43
C GLY A 336 -3.72 2.91 -1.20
N ALA A 337 -3.34 4.15 -1.43
CA ALA A 337 -1.96 4.61 -1.34
C ALA A 337 -1.72 5.59 -0.20
N THR A 338 -0.62 5.40 0.55
CA THR A 338 -0.11 6.33 1.56
C THR A 338 1.29 6.81 1.26
N ASN A 339 1.65 7.98 1.80
CA ASN A 339 3.00 8.53 1.80
C ASN A 339 3.82 8.03 3.02
N ALA A 340 5.05 8.53 3.16
CA ALA A 340 5.98 8.16 4.24
C ALA A 340 5.49 8.54 5.66
N GLN A 341 4.50 9.43 5.78
CA GLN A 341 3.86 9.82 7.04
C GLN A 341 2.53 9.08 7.27
N ASP A 342 2.27 7.99 6.54
CA ASP A 342 1.02 7.22 6.54
C ASP A 342 -0.23 8.05 6.15
N GLN A 343 -0.05 9.18 5.46
CA GLN A 343 -1.18 9.97 5.01
C GLN A 343 -1.60 9.58 3.58
N PRO A 344 -2.88 9.68 3.26
CA PRO A 344 -3.38 9.34 1.92
C PRO A 344 -2.70 10.18 0.84
N VAL A 345 -2.27 9.53 -0.23
CA VAL A 345 -1.56 10.19 -1.34
C VAL A 345 -2.45 11.20 -2.03
N THR A 346 -1.88 12.39 -2.30
CA THR A 346 -2.49 13.44 -3.10
C THR A 346 -1.68 13.65 -4.38
N LEU A 347 -2.34 13.69 -5.52
CA LEU A 347 -1.76 13.88 -6.84
C LEU A 347 -2.35 15.15 -7.48
N GLY A 348 -2.00 16.32 -6.94
CA GLY A 348 -2.61 17.59 -7.27
C GLY A 348 -4.05 17.67 -6.73
N VAL A 349 -5.04 17.77 -7.62
CA VAL A 349 -6.48 17.74 -7.27
C VAL A 349 -7.02 16.31 -7.09
N LEU A 350 -6.29 15.32 -7.59
CA LEU A 350 -6.59 13.90 -7.50
C LEU A 350 -5.90 13.28 -6.27
N GLY A 351 -5.98 11.98 -6.11
CA GLY A 351 -5.33 11.24 -5.04
C GLY A 351 -5.93 9.86 -4.89
N THR A 352 -5.45 9.11 -3.91
CA THR A 352 -5.94 7.76 -3.65
C THR A 352 -7.46 7.72 -3.48
N ASN A 353 -8.10 6.72 -4.06
CA ASN A 353 -9.50 6.42 -3.77
C ASN A 353 -9.66 5.87 -2.35
N PHE A 354 -10.91 5.90 -1.84
CA PHE A 354 -11.28 5.56 -0.47
C PHE A 354 -12.61 4.78 -0.43
N GLY A 355 -13.17 4.59 0.74
CA GLY A 355 -14.49 3.97 0.92
C GLY A 355 -14.43 2.48 1.23
N ARG A 356 -15.62 1.86 1.33
CA ARG A 356 -15.81 0.48 1.80
C ARG A 356 -15.24 -0.61 0.89
N CYS A 357 -14.92 -0.27 -0.36
CA CYS A 357 -14.31 -1.20 -1.30
C CYS A 357 -12.78 -1.23 -1.20
N VAL A 358 -12.15 -0.36 -0.42
CA VAL A 358 -10.73 -0.46 -0.08
C VAL A 358 -10.57 -1.44 1.08
N ASP A 359 -9.64 -2.39 0.98
CA ASP A 359 -9.33 -3.33 2.06
C ASP A 359 -8.29 -2.78 3.03
N LEU A 360 -7.26 -2.13 2.49
CA LEU A 360 -6.15 -1.55 3.24
C LEU A 360 -5.40 -0.55 2.35
N PHE A 361 -4.52 0.21 2.97
CA PHE A 361 -3.58 1.09 2.28
C PHE A 361 -2.16 0.50 2.31
N ALA A 362 -1.29 0.98 1.43
CA ALA A 362 0.12 0.62 1.41
C ALA A 362 0.97 1.80 0.88
N PRO A 363 2.31 1.77 1.08
CA PRO A 363 3.20 2.76 0.50
C PRO A 363 2.98 2.95 -0.99
N GLY A 364 2.68 4.19 -1.40
CA GLY A 364 2.35 4.50 -2.80
C GLY A 364 2.77 5.90 -3.23
N ASP A 365 3.60 6.60 -2.47
CA ASP A 365 4.11 7.93 -2.82
C ASP A 365 5.63 7.93 -2.84
N ASP A 366 6.21 8.54 -3.85
CA ASP A 366 7.66 8.63 -4.02
C ASP A 366 8.35 7.25 -3.90
N ILE A 367 7.79 6.26 -4.56
CA ILE A 367 8.28 4.88 -4.54
C ILE A 367 9.41 4.72 -5.54
N ILE A 368 10.59 4.39 -5.05
CA ILE A 368 11.76 4.10 -5.88
C ILE A 368 11.65 2.69 -6.46
N GLY A 369 11.77 2.58 -7.76
CA GLY A 369 11.71 1.31 -8.51
C GLY A 369 12.50 1.37 -9.79
N ALA A 370 12.54 0.27 -10.53
CA ALA A 370 13.24 0.14 -11.80
C ALA A 370 12.74 1.16 -12.83
N SER A 371 13.66 1.85 -13.51
CA SER A 371 13.35 2.76 -14.61
C SER A 371 13.66 2.13 -15.95
N SER A 372 12.76 2.23 -16.89
CA SER A 372 13.02 1.79 -18.27
C SER A 372 13.96 2.73 -19.05
N ASP A 373 14.47 3.79 -18.44
CA ASP A 373 15.41 4.71 -19.10
C ASP A 373 16.76 4.06 -19.40
N CYS A 374 17.20 3.15 -18.54
CA CYS A 374 18.35 2.30 -18.81
C CYS A 374 18.19 0.97 -18.02
N SER A 375 19.04 0.00 -18.32
CA SER A 375 19.00 -1.33 -17.68
C SER A 375 19.36 -1.33 -16.17
N THR A 376 19.80 -0.21 -15.65
CA THR A 376 20.28 -0.06 -14.24
C THR A 376 19.70 1.17 -13.54
N CYS A 377 18.89 1.97 -14.23
CA CYS A 377 18.33 3.21 -13.71
C CYS A 377 17.20 2.95 -12.72
N PHE A 378 17.04 3.88 -11.78
CA PHE A 378 15.90 3.93 -10.87
C PHE A 378 15.12 5.22 -11.11
N THR A 379 13.81 5.15 -10.83
CA THR A 379 12.92 6.32 -10.87
C THR A 379 11.92 6.24 -9.74
N SER A 380 11.38 7.39 -9.36
CA SER A 380 10.29 7.48 -8.40
C SER A 380 8.95 7.58 -9.13
N GLN A 381 7.95 6.82 -8.65
CA GLN A 381 6.57 6.92 -9.11
C GLN A 381 5.61 6.88 -7.93
N SER A 382 4.42 7.52 -8.09
CA SER A 382 3.39 7.59 -7.07
C SER A 382 2.03 7.16 -7.61
N GLY A 383 1.27 6.42 -6.78
CA GLY A 383 -0.08 5.99 -7.10
C GLY A 383 -0.52 4.73 -6.37
N THR A 384 -1.80 4.40 -6.50
CA THR A 384 -2.37 3.16 -5.97
C THR A 384 -1.85 1.91 -6.69
N SER A 385 -1.25 2.07 -7.88
CA SER A 385 -0.56 1.00 -8.60
C SER A 385 0.68 0.53 -7.83
N GLN A 386 1.51 1.46 -7.32
CA GLN A 386 2.67 1.17 -6.49
C GLN A 386 2.27 0.54 -5.16
N ALA A 387 1.20 1.04 -4.54
CA ALA A 387 0.63 0.47 -3.32
C ALA A 387 0.14 -0.97 -3.53
N ALA A 388 -0.56 -1.25 -4.62
CA ALA A 388 -1.00 -2.59 -4.98
C ALA A 388 0.19 -3.54 -5.23
N ALA A 389 1.26 -3.05 -5.87
CA ALA A 389 2.49 -3.83 -6.09
C ALA A 389 3.17 -4.24 -4.76
N HIS A 390 3.19 -3.35 -3.75
CA HIS A 390 3.67 -3.69 -2.40
C HIS A 390 2.85 -4.84 -1.79
N VAL A 391 1.52 -4.74 -1.84
CA VAL A 391 0.65 -5.79 -1.28
C VAL A 391 0.78 -7.09 -2.06
N ALA A 392 0.91 -7.05 -3.39
CA ALA A 392 1.17 -8.25 -4.20
C ALA A 392 2.51 -8.93 -3.81
N GLY A 393 3.54 -8.14 -3.53
CA GLY A 393 4.80 -8.64 -3.01
C GLY A 393 4.67 -9.25 -1.61
N ILE A 394 3.93 -8.61 -0.69
CA ILE A 394 3.64 -9.17 0.64
C ILE A 394 2.90 -10.51 0.50
N VAL A 395 1.87 -10.57 -0.34
CA VAL A 395 1.11 -11.80 -0.63
C VAL A 395 2.02 -12.90 -1.18
N ALA A 396 2.89 -12.57 -2.14
CA ALA A 396 3.84 -13.53 -2.69
C ALA A 396 4.78 -14.10 -1.63
N ARG A 397 5.26 -13.26 -0.69
CA ARG A 397 6.07 -13.73 0.45
C ARG A 397 5.29 -14.62 1.41
N MET A 398 4.03 -14.27 1.72
CA MET A 398 3.18 -15.10 2.58
C MET A 398 2.95 -16.49 1.96
N LEU A 399 2.64 -16.55 0.69
CA LEU A 399 2.40 -17.81 -0.05
C LEU A 399 3.69 -18.61 -0.27
N THR A 400 4.85 -17.96 -0.34
CA THR A 400 6.15 -18.65 -0.37
C THR A 400 6.45 -19.31 0.96
N ALA A 401 6.13 -18.65 2.08
CA ALA A 401 6.32 -19.18 3.42
C ALA A 401 5.30 -20.28 3.76
N GLU A 402 4.05 -20.12 3.32
CA GLU A 402 2.93 -21.03 3.57
C GLU A 402 2.15 -21.31 2.27
N PRO A 403 2.61 -22.25 1.41
CA PRO A 403 1.99 -22.51 0.11
C PRO A 403 0.51 -22.96 0.18
N GLU A 404 0.12 -23.59 1.28
CA GLU A 404 -1.25 -24.08 1.50
C GLU A 404 -2.17 -23.08 2.18
N LEU A 405 -1.70 -21.82 2.41
CA LEU A 405 -2.49 -20.79 3.10
C LEU A 405 -3.79 -20.49 2.33
N PRO A 406 -4.98 -20.70 2.93
CA PRO A 406 -6.25 -20.40 2.26
C PRO A 406 -6.38 -18.90 1.94
N LEU A 407 -6.95 -18.56 0.78
CA LEU A 407 -7.15 -17.17 0.34
C LEU A 407 -7.87 -16.30 1.39
N ALA A 408 -8.92 -16.83 1.98
CA ALA A 408 -9.68 -16.11 3.01
C ALA A 408 -8.82 -15.82 4.26
N GLU A 409 -7.97 -16.75 4.68
CA GLU A 409 -7.06 -16.57 5.81
C GLU A 409 -5.93 -15.58 5.45
N LEU A 410 -5.38 -15.67 4.26
CA LEU A 410 -4.38 -14.73 3.76
C LEU A 410 -4.89 -13.28 3.86
N ARG A 411 -6.10 -13.00 3.33
CA ARG A 411 -6.71 -11.67 3.38
C ARG A 411 -6.95 -11.21 4.83
N GLN A 412 -7.43 -12.08 5.70
CA GLN A 412 -7.68 -11.74 7.11
C GLN A 412 -6.37 -11.50 7.88
N ARG A 413 -5.30 -12.26 7.58
CA ARG A 413 -3.97 -12.00 8.14
C ARG A 413 -3.39 -10.66 7.69
N LEU A 414 -3.51 -10.31 6.41
CA LEU A 414 -3.11 -8.98 5.91
C LEU A 414 -3.79 -7.86 6.71
N ILE A 415 -5.12 -7.93 6.88
CA ILE A 415 -5.89 -6.94 7.64
C ILE A 415 -5.47 -6.94 9.13
N ARG A 416 -5.31 -8.11 9.72
CA ARG A 416 -4.99 -8.27 11.14
C ARG A 416 -3.64 -7.67 11.51
N PHE A 417 -2.63 -7.86 10.66
CA PHE A 417 -1.27 -7.41 10.91
C PHE A 417 -0.96 -6.03 10.35
N SER A 418 -1.88 -5.41 9.61
CA SER A 418 -1.76 -4.01 9.19
C SER A 418 -1.62 -3.06 10.39
N ALA A 419 -0.86 -1.99 10.22
CA ALA A 419 -0.81 -0.89 11.18
C ALA A 419 -2.16 -0.17 11.20
N LYS A 420 -2.67 0.14 12.39
CA LYS A 420 -4.02 0.61 12.63
C LYS A 420 -4.02 2.05 13.13
N ASP A 421 -5.05 2.78 12.76
CA ASP A 421 -5.32 4.15 13.25
C ASP A 421 -4.16 5.14 13.00
N VAL A 422 -3.35 4.90 11.96
CA VAL A 422 -2.20 5.74 11.59
C VAL A 422 -2.54 6.82 10.55
N ILE A 423 -3.67 6.64 9.84
CA ILE A 423 -4.15 7.58 8.81
C ILE A 423 -5.01 8.65 9.49
N ASN A 424 -4.77 9.93 9.15
CA ASN A 424 -5.66 10.99 9.57
C ASN A 424 -7.00 10.92 8.80
N GLU A 425 -8.05 10.44 9.45
CA GLU A 425 -9.38 10.26 8.85
C GLU A 425 -9.99 11.58 8.31
N ALA A 426 -9.54 12.74 8.79
CA ALA A 426 -10.04 14.04 8.34
C ALA A 426 -9.73 14.32 6.86
N TRP A 427 -8.77 13.61 6.27
CA TRP A 427 -8.48 13.69 4.84
C TRP A 427 -9.63 13.17 3.95
N PHE A 428 -10.38 12.19 4.45
CA PHE A 428 -11.51 11.62 3.74
C PHE A 428 -12.77 12.49 3.92
N PRO A 429 -13.69 12.50 2.95
CA PRO A 429 -15.01 13.10 3.11
C PRO A 429 -15.70 12.54 4.36
N GLU A 430 -16.41 13.38 5.09
CA GLU A 430 -17.04 13.01 6.38
C GLU A 430 -17.87 11.74 6.28
N ASP A 431 -18.60 11.61 5.20
CA ASP A 431 -19.47 10.45 4.92
C ASP A 431 -18.70 9.17 4.56
N GLN A 432 -17.44 9.26 4.20
CA GLN A 432 -16.59 8.13 3.85
C GLN A 432 -15.63 7.70 4.97
N ARG A 433 -15.41 8.53 5.99
CA ARG A 433 -14.47 8.23 7.10
C ARG A 433 -14.77 6.92 7.79
N VAL A 434 -16.06 6.64 8.07
CA VAL A 434 -16.48 5.41 8.75
C VAL A 434 -16.34 4.18 7.86
N LEU A 435 -16.48 4.37 6.55
CA LEU A 435 -16.47 3.30 5.55
C LEU A 435 -15.05 2.97 5.07
N THR A 436 -14.13 3.91 5.20
CA THR A 436 -12.74 3.74 4.75
C THR A 436 -11.92 3.06 5.85
N PRO A 437 -11.23 1.95 5.58
CA PRO A 437 -10.41 1.29 6.58
C PRO A 437 -9.18 2.15 6.93
N ASN A 438 -8.88 2.30 8.23
CA ASN A 438 -7.66 2.95 8.71
C ASN A 438 -6.59 1.88 8.99
N LEU A 439 -6.09 1.28 7.92
CA LEU A 439 -5.18 0.13 7.93
C LEU A 439 -4.07 0.35 6.89
N VAL A 440 -2.81 0.31 7.31
CA VAL A 440 -1.65 0.37 6.40
C VAL A 440 -0.89 -0.94 6.43
N ALA A 441 -0.66 -1.54 5.27
CA ALA A 441 -0.06 -2.85 5.12
C ALA A 441 1.29 -2.98 5.84
N THR A 442 1.46 -4.11 6.53
CA THR A 442 2.75 -4.59 7.03
C THR A 442 2.90 -6.07 6.69
N LEU A 443 4.13 -6.56 6.64
CA LEU A 443 4.42 -7.96 6.39
C LEU A 443 4.01 -8.79 7.62
N PRO A 444 3.05 -9.73 7.50
CA PRO A 444 2.71 -10.62 8.59
C PRO A 444 3.89 -11.51 9.01
N PRO A 445 4.02 -11.86 10.31
CA PRO A 445 5.05 -12.77 10.77
C PRO A 445 4.89 -14.18 10.17
N SER A 446 6.00 -14.81 9.79
CA SER A 446 6.04 -16.15 9.17
C SER A 446 5.74 -17.32 10.13
N THR A 447 5.72 -17.08 11.43
CA THR A 447 5.63 -18.10 12.47
C THR A 447 4.27 -18.20 13.15
N TYR A 448 3.21 -17.69 12.54
CA TYR A 448 1.88 -18.04 13.04
C TYR A 448 1.58 -19.49 12.68
N GLY A 449 2.01 -20.36 13.59
CA GLY A 449 1.72 -21.78 13.51
C GLY A 449 0.24 -22.04 13.32
N ALA A 450 -0.07 -23.10 12.60
CA ALA A 450 -1.39 -23.61 12.24
C ALA A 450 -2.26 -24.06 13.44
N GLY A 451 -2.20 -23.36 14.56
CA GLY A 451 -2.84 -23.72 15.84
C GLY A 451 -3.85 -22.66 16.28
N GLY A 452 -5.06 -22.69 15.75
CA GLY A 452 -6.22 -22.30 16.52
C GLY A 452 -6.56 -20.80 16.64
N GLN A 453 -5.85 -19.87 15.98
CA GLN A 453 -6.26 -18.47 16.04
C GLN A 453 -7.48 -18.21 15.16
N LEU A 454 -8.51 -17.57 15.73
CA LEU A 454 -9.70 -17.11 15.00
C LEU A 454 -9.38 -15.81 14.27
N PHE A 455 -9.63 -15.76 12.97
CA PHE A 455 -9.49 -14.54 12.16
C PHE A 455 -10.88 -14.07 11.70
N CYS A 456 -11.10 -12.76 11.77
CA CYS A 456 -12.35 -12.13 11.34
C CYS A 456 -12.07 -10.81 10.62
N ARG A 457 -12.89 -10.50 9.60
CA ARG A 457 -12.91 -9.20 8.93
C ARG A 457 -14.30 -8.58 8.96
N THR A 458 -14.38 -7.27 8.75
CA THR A 458 -15.64 -6.53 8.65
C THR A 458 -16.03 -6.33 7.20
N VAL A 459 -17.28 -6.60 6.87
CA VAL A 459 -17.84 -6.38 5.53
C VAL A 459 -19.01 -5.42 5.63
N TRP A 460 -18.93 -4.30 4.92
CA TRP A 460 -19.96 -3.29 4.82
C TRP A 460 -20.83 -3.53 3.59
N SER A 461 -22.16 -3.38 3.76
CA SER A 461 -23.08 -3.38 2.62
C SER A 461 -22.99 -2.09 1.79
N ALA A 462 -23.66 -2.09 0.63
CA ALA A 462 -24.10 -0.83 0.02
C ALA A 462 -25.12 -0.13 0.93
N HIS A 463 -25.30 1.19 0.73
CA HIS A 463 -26.33 1.98 1.40
C HIS A 463 -27.75 1.57 0.97
N SER A 464 -28.67 1.43 1.91
CA SER A 464 -30.03 0.94 1.61
C SER A 464 -30.92 1.93 0.84
N GLY A 465 -30.54 3.19 0.80
CA GLY A 465 -31.44 4.27 0.38
C GLY A 465 -32.42 4.72 1.48
N PRO A 466 -33.15 5.84 1.27
CA PRO A 466 -33.89 6.56 2.30
C PRO A 466 -35.33 6.03 2.56
N THR A 467 -35.82 5.09 1.79
CA THR A 467 -37.21 4.61 1.96
C THR A 467 -37.39 3.87 3.28
N ARG A 468 -38.59 3.97 3.91
CA ARG A 468 -38.90 3.35 5.20
C ARG A 468 -38.63 1.84 5.24
N MET A 469 -38.94 1.14 4.14
CA MET A 469 -38.78 -0.31 4.04
C MET A 469 -37.46 -0.74 3.45
N ALA A 470 -36.53 0.22 3.17
CA ALA A 470 -35.24 -0.10 2.60
C ALA A 470 -34.42 -0.95 3.56
N THR A 471 -33.75 -1.94 3.00
CA THR A 471 -32.85 -2.84 3.71
C THR A 471 -31.49 -2.83 3.06
N ALA A 472 -30.46 -2.95 3.87
CA ALA A 472 -29.09 -3.18 3.43
C ALA A 472 -28.68 -4.62 3.77
N GLU A 473 -27.88 -5.23 2.91
CA GLU A 473 -27.45 -6.62 3.06
C GLU A 473 -25.93 -6.73 2.94
N ALA A 474 -25.27 -7.33 3.95
CA ALA A 474 -23.87 -7.68 3.92
C ALA A 474 -23.70 -9.20 3.98
N ARG A 475 -22.79 -9.73 3.15
CA ARG A 475 -22.51 -11.17 3.00
C ARG A 475 -21.04 -11.49 3.23
N CYS A 476 -20.79 -12.64 3.85
CA CYS A 476 -19.46 -13.21 3.94
C CYS A 476 -19.12 -14.03 2.68
N ALA A 477 -17.86 -13.96 2.26
CA ALA A 477 -17.37 -14.82 1.19
C ALA A 477 -17.17 -16.27 1.70
N ALA A 478 -17.27 -17.28 0.82
CA ALA A 478 -16.91 -18.65 1.21
C ALA A 478 -15.38 -18.73 1.38
N PRO A 479 -14.84 -19.44 2.37
CA PRO A 479 -15.50 -20.27 3.39
C PRO A 479 -15.80 -19.55 4.73
N GLU A 480 -15.88 -18.22 4.74
CA GLU A 480 -16.11 -17.46 5.97
C GLU A 480 -17.53 -17.67 6.52
N GLU A 481 -17.63 -17.65 7.85
CA GLU A 481 -18.89 -17.76 8.60
C GLU A 481 -19.30 -16.38 9.15
N LEU A 482 -20.57 -16.04 9.03
CA LEU A 482 -21.16 -14.84 9.61
C LEU A 482 -21.40 -15.08 11.11
N LEU A 483 -20.58 -14.49 11.97
CA LEU A 483 -20.71 -14.63 13.41
C LEU A 483 -21.43 -13.45 14.07
N GLY A 484 -21.23 -12.23 13.57
CA GLY A 484 -21.84 -11.01 14.08
C GLY A 484 -22.51 -10.19 12.99
N CYS A 485 -23.56 -9.49 13.36
CA CYS A 485 -24.33 -8.59 12.49
C CYS A 485 -24.65 -7.32 13.28
N SER A 486 -24.26 -6.17 12.76
CA SER A 486 -24.58 -4.86 13.32
C SER A 486 -25.00 -3.89 12.23
N SER A 487 -25.45 -2.70 12.59
CA SER A 487 -25.91 -1.69 11.64
C SER A 487 -25.43 -0.29 11.99
N PHE A 488 -25.30 0.54 10.95
CA PHE A 488 -24.92 1.93 11.05
C PHE A 488 -25.84 2.81 10.20
N SER A 489 -26.23 3.98 10.73
CA SER A 489 -26.99 5.00 10.00
C SER A 489 -26.54 6.39 10.44
N ARG A 490 -26.25 7.27 9.50
CA ARG A 490 -25.83 8.66 9.78
C ARG A 490 -26.92 9.46 10.52
N SER A 491 -28.17 9.21 10.21
CA SER A 491 -29.29 9.83 10.92
C SER A 491 -29.57 9.19 12.28
N GLY A 492 -28.95 8.03 12.59
CA GLY A 492 -29.28 7.20 13.75
C GLY A 492 -30.66 6.53 13.70
N LYS A 493 -31.45 6.80 12.65
CA LYS A 493 -32.79 6.26 12.48
C LYS A 493 -32.73 4.91 11.77
N ARG A 494 -32.76 3.82 12.55
CA ARG A 494 -32.76 2.45 12.08
C ARG A 494 -33.64 1.57 12.93
N ARG A 495 -34.20 0.51 12.36
CA ARG A 495 -35.02 -0.50 13.05
C ARG A 495 -34.19 -1.69 13.55
N GLY A 496 -32.86 -1.62 13.48
CA GLY A 496 -31.96 -2.67 13.89
C GLY A 496 -31.59 -3.62 12.75
N GLU A 497 -31.04 -4.76 13.15
CA GLU A 497 -30.45 -5.74 12.23
C GLU A 497 -30.78 -7.17 12.65
N ARG A 498 -30.73 -8.09 11.67
CA ARG A 498 -30.90 -9.51 11.88
C ARG A 498 -30.07 -10.36 10.92
N ILE A 499 -29.85 -11.60 11.29
CA ILE A 499 -29.22 -12.60 10.42
C ILE A 499 -30.31 -13.47 9.82
N GLU A 500 -30.37 -13.54 8.49
CA GLU A 500 -31.26 -14.40 7.73
C GLU A 500 -30.51 -15.41 6.87
N ALA A 501 -31.16 -16.51 6.52
CA ALA A 501 -30.71 -17.45 5.50
C ALA A 501 -31.27 -17.05 4.14
N ARG A 502 -30.41 -16.70 3.19
CA ARG A 502 -30.77 -16.37 1.80
C ARG A 502 -29.87 -17.14 0.84
N GLY A 503 -30.47 -17.91 -0.06
CA GLY A 503 -29.72 -18.72 -1.03
C GLY A 503 -28.78 -19.74 -0.38
N GLY A 504 -29.17 -20.32 0.75
CA GLY A 504 -28.37 -21.31 1.49
C GLY A 504 -27.23 -20.72 2.33
N ARG A 505 -27.07 -19.38 2.37
CA ARG A 505 -26.05 -18.69 3.17
C ARG A 505 -26.68 -17.72 4.16
N ARG A 506 -26.00 -17.46 5.26
CA ARG A 506 -26.40 -16.44 6.24
C ARG A 506 -25.97 -15.06 5.76
N VAL A 507 -26.86 -14.09 5.89
CA VAL A 507 -26.65 -12.69 5.54
C VAL A 507 -27.01 -11.78 6.70
N CYS A 508 -26.29 -10.69 6.87
CA CYS A 508 -26.61 -9.61 7.82
C CYS A 508 -27.50 -8.60 7.11
N LEU A 509 -28.72 -8.40 7.63
CA LEU A 509 -29.70 -7.45 7.13
C LEU A 509 -29.92 -6.32 8.12
N ALA A 510 -29.76 -5.09 7.68
CA ALA A 510 -30.10 -3.88 8.42
C ALA A 510 -31.34 -3.21 7.84
N HIS A 511 -32.18 -2.63 8.71
CA HIS A 511 -33.45 -2.05 8.36
C HIS A 511 -33.49 -0.55 8.63
N ASN A 512 -33.84 0.23 7.59
CA ASN A 512 -34.05 1.67 7.73
C ASN A 512 -35.35 1.96 8.50
N ALA A 513 -35.39 3.09 9.23
CA ALA A 513 -36.56 3.54 9.95
C ALA A 513 -37.27 4.69 9.21
N PHE A 514 -38.47 5.06 9.68
CA PHE A 514 -39.20 6.21 9.16
C PHE A 514 -38.40 7.51 9.31
N GLY A 515 -38.31 8.29 8.25
CA GLY A 515 -37.48 9.52 8.19
C GLY A 515 -35.97 9.29 8.34
N GLY A 516 -35.50 8.06 8.17
CA GLY A 516 -34.08 7.73 8.08
C GLY A 516 -33.56 7.97 6.66
N GLU A 517 -32.29 8.35 6.58
CA GLU A 517 -31.58 8.59 5.31
C GLU A 517 -31.13 7.29 4.63
N GLY A 518 -31.21 6.18 5.36
CA GLY A 518 -30.77 4.85 4.98
C GLY A 518 -29.82 4.24 6.03
N VAL A 519 -29.47 2.98 5.80
CA VAL A 519 -28.62 2.19 6.71
C VAL A 519 -27.56 1.42 5.94
N TYR A 520 -26.51 1.06 6.66
CA TYR A 520 -25.53 0.05 6.28
C TYR A 520 -25.68 -1.17 7.18
N ALA A 521 -25.64 -2.36 6.60
CA ALA A 521 -25.42 -3.60 7.33
C ALA A 521 -23.93 -3.85 7.46
N VAL A 522 -23.50 -4.31 8.63
CA VAL A 522 -22.10 -4.58 8.94
C VAL A 522 -21.97 -6.04 9.39
N ALA A 523 -21.41 -6.87 8.53
CA ALA A 523 -21.19 -8.28 8.80
C ALA A 523 -19.80 -8.53 9.38
N ARG A 524 -19.73 -9.37 10.41
CA ARG A 524 -18.48 -9.87 10.93
C ARG A 524 -18.25 -11.29 10.42
N CYS A 525 -17.31 -11.41 9.47
CA CYS A 525 -17.01 -12.61 8.71
C CYS A 525 -15.76 -13.27 9.25
N CYS A 526 -15.86 -14.50 9.75
CA CYS A 526 -14.78 -15.17 10.46
C CYS A 526 -14.45 -16.52 9.84
N LEU A 527 -13.17 -16.89 9.89
CA LEU A 527 -12.72 -18.23 9.55
C LEU A 527 -12.85 -19.13 10.77
N LEU A 528 -13.83 -20.01 10.73
CA LEU A 528 -14.12 -20.96 11.79
C LEU A 528 -14.36 -22.34 11.17
N PRO A 529 -13.29 -23.10 10.84
CA PRO A 529 -13.42 -24.40 10.20
C PRO A 529 -14.22 -25.39 11.06
N ARG A 530 -15.07 -26.17 10.42
CA ARG A 530 -15.91 -27.18 11.06
C ARG A 530 -16.93 -26.63 12.08
N ALA A 531 -17.26 -25.35 12.03
CA ALA A 531 -18.27 -24.78 12.88
C ALA A 531 -19.67 -25.14 12.40
N ASN A 532 -20.56 -25.44 13.37
CA ASN A 532 -21.99 -25.50 13.16
C ASN A 532 -22.62 -24.30 13.87
N CYS A 533 -22.92 -23.26 13.13
CA CYS A 533 -23.51 -22.05 13.66
C CYS A 533 -24.97 -21.92 13.30
N ARG A 534 -25.81 -21.55 14.27
CA ARG A 534 -27.25 -21.33 14.11
C ARG A 534 -27.67 -20.01 14.74
N VAL A 535 -28.73 -19.40 14.22
CA VAL A 535 -29.34 -18.22 14.80
C VAL A 535 -30.62 -18.64 15.51
N HIS A 536 -30.72 -18.32 16.78
CA HIS A 536 -31.89 -18.54 17.62
C HIS A 536 -32.60 -17.20 17.82
N THR A 537 -33.85 -17.12 17.37
CA THR A 537 -34.66 -15.90 17.42
C THR A 537 -35.73 -16.03 18.49
N ALA A 538 -35.80 -15.04 19.38
CA ALA A 538 -36.89 -14.86 20.30
C ALA A 538 -37.78 -13.73 19.79
N PRO A 539 -39.09 -13.99 19.60
CA PRO A 539 -40.08 -12.95 19.24
C PRO A 539 -40.27 -11.97 20.41
N PRO A 540 -40.86 -10.78 20.17
CA PRO A 540 -41.18 -9.82 21.21
C PRO A 540 -41.93 -10.45 22.37
N ALA A 541 -41.44 -10.24 23.61
CA ALA A 541 -42.01 -10.90 24.81
C ALA A 541 -43.33 -10.26 25.34
N GLY A 542 -43.69 -9.07 24.84
CA GLY A 542 -44.90 -8.34 25.26
C GLY A 542 -44.74 -7.56 26.58
N ALA A 543 -45.85 -7.17 27.20
CA ALA A 543 -45.87 -6.22 28.31
C ALA A 543 -45.04 -6.70 29.54
N GLY A 544 -43.98 -5.95 29.89
CA GLY A 544 -43.31 -6.04 31.18
C GLY A 544 -42.04 -6.88 31.24
N VAL A 545 -41.76 -7.75 30.26
CA VAL A 545 -40.61 -8.67 30.28
C VAL A 545 -39.63 -8.36 29.15
N GLN A 546 -38.31 -8.38 29.45
CA GLN A 546 -37.28 -8.24 28.42
C GLN A 546 -37.25 -9.48 27.52
N THR A 547 -37.12 -9.27 26.21
CA THR A 547 -36.98 -10.38 25.25
C THR A 547 -35.60 -11.00 25.37
N GLN A 548 -35.50 -12.34 25.41
CA GLN A 548 -34.26 -13.08 25.61
C GLN A 548 -34.12 -14.19 24.57
N ALA A 549 -32.99 -14.24 23.89
CA ALA A 549 -32.59 -15.34 23.01
C ALA A 549 -31.36 -16.05 23.58
N ARG A 550 -31.37 -17.38 23.61
CA ARG A 550 -30.30 -18.21 24.21
C ARG A 550 -29.76 -19.22 23.23
N CYS A 551 -28.52 -19.68 23.49
CA CYS A 551 -27.94 -20.85 22.85
C CYS A 551 -28.47 -22.13 23.52
N PRO A 552 -29.36 -22.90 22.87
CA PRO A 552 -30.10 -23.97 23.54
C PRO A 552 -29.35 -25.28 23.71
N GLN A 553 -28.31 -25.50 22.91
CA GLN A 553 -27.58 -26.78 22.89
C GLN A 553 -26.31 -26.71 23.74
N ARG A 554 -26.06 -27.80 24.52
CA ARG A 554 -24.84 -27.94 25.30
C ARG A 554 -23.60 -27.90 24.39
N GLY A 555 -22.63 -27.06 24.70
CA GLY A 555 -21.41 -26.86 23.90
C GLY A 555 -21.54 -25.81 22.80
N GLN A 556 -22.69 -25.18 22.60
CA GLN A 556 -22.79 -23.97 21.79
C GLN A 556 -22.36 -22.74 22.61
N VAL A 557 -21.63 -21.84 21.97
CA VAL A 557 -21.25 -20.54 22.55
C VAL A 557 -21.85 -19.40 21.75
N LEU A 558 -22.18 -18.32 22.44
CA LEU A 558 -22.72 -17.10 21.86
C LEU A 558 -21.60 -16.34 21.15
N THR A 559 -21.68 -16.21 19.85
CA THR A 559 -20.70 -15.48 19.00
C THR A 559 -21.18 -14.11 18.58
N GLY A 560 -22.51 -13.86 18.62
CA GLY A 560 -23.10 -12.59 18.21
C GLY A 560 -24.51 -12.38 18.71
N CYS A 561 -24.87 -11.11 18.89
CA CYS A 561 -26.21 -10.65 19.22
C CYS A 561 -26.67 -9.63 18.18
N SER A 562 -27.94 -9.71 17.77
CA SER A 562 -28.59 -8.67 16.95
C SER A 562 -30.06 -8.53 17.31
N SER A 563 -30.67 -7.41 16.95
CA SER A 563 -32.09 -7.16 17.25
C SER A 563 -32.75 -6.29 16.21
N HIS A 564 -34.03 -6.50 15.96
CA HIS A 564 -34.81 -5.64 15.08
C HIS A 564 -36.27 -5.50 15.53
N TRP A 565 -36.90 -4.43 15.07
CA TRP A 565 -38.33 -4.16 15.28
C TRP A 565 -39.13 -4.40 14.00
N GLU A 566 -40.26 -5.09 14.10
CA GLU A 566 -41.18 -5.31 12.96
C GLU A 566 -42.17 -4.18 12.79
N VAL A 567 -42.64 -3.58 13.90
CA VAL A 567 -43.67 -2.54 13.91
C VAL A 567 -43.11 -1.22 14.44
N GLU A 568 -43.37 -0.13 13.76
CA GLU A 568 -43.15 1.22 14.24
C GLU A 568 -44.40 1.77 14.91
N ASP A 569 -44.30 2.09 16.19
CA ASP A 569 -45.21 2.95 16.89
C ASP A 569 -44.86 4.43 16.58
N LEU A 570 -45.84 5.21 16.12
CA LEU A 570 -45.65 6.57 15.55
C LEU A 570 -45.16 7.64 16.53
N GLY A 571 -44.62 7.32 17.70
CA GLY A 571 -44.41 8.31 18.74
C GLY A 571 -43.04 8.46 19.36
N THR A 572 -42.16 7.46 19.35
CA THR A 572 -40.85 7.56 19.99
C THR A 572 -39.81 6.76 19.23
N PRO A 573 -38.62 7.34 19.00
CA PRO A 573 -37.48 6.58 18.42
C PRO A 573 -37.05 5.54 19.43
N ARG A 574 -37.57 4.32 19.34
CA ARG A 574 -37.17 3.19 20.19
C ARG A 574 -35.95 2.54 19.58
N ARG A 575 -34.96 2.20 20.41
CA ARG A 575 -33.65 1.75 19.99
C ARG A 575 -33.35 0.33 20.42
N PRO A 576 -32.60 -0.43 19.60
CA PRO A 576 -32.21 -1.78 19.94
C PRO A 576 -31.35 -1.78 21.22
N VAL A 577 -31.80 -2.52 22.22
CA VAL A 577 -31.04 -2.79 23.44
C VAL A 577 -30.53 -4.20 23.34
N LEU A 578 -29.22 -4.38 23.40
CA LEU A 578 -28.61 -5.70 23.44
C LEU A 578 -27.66 -5.75 24.63
N ARG A 579 -27.94 -6.61 25.59
CA ARG A 579 -27.03 -6.90 26.68
C ARG A 579 -26.82 -8.40 26.77
N PRO A 580 -25.59 -8.88 26.57
CA PRO A 580 -25.20 -10.18 27.08
C PRO A 580 -25.23 -10.07 28.62
N ARG A 581 -26.03 -10.87 29.30
CA ARG A 581 -26.07 -10.92 30.79
C ARG A 581 -25.56 -12.27 31.27
N GLY A 582 -24.70 -12.23 32.27
CA GLY A 582 -24.27 -13.43 32.98
C GLY A 582 -23.26 -14.26 32.21
N GLN A 583 -23.42 -15.59 32.19
CA GLN A 583 -22.61 -16.44 31.30
C GLN A 583 -22.89 -16.08 29.83
N PRO A 584 -21.89 -16.14 28.93
CA PRO A 584 -22.01 -15.67 27.55
C PRO A 584 -22.81 -16.67 26.68
N ASP A 585 -24.07 -16.93 27.05
CA ASP A 585 -24.98 -17.85 26.39
C ASP A 585 -26.31 -17.23 25.93
N GLN A 586 -26.55 -15.95 26.28
CA GLN A 586 -27.81 -15.29 25.97
C GLN A 586 -27.68 -13.82 25.57
N CYS A 587 -28.56 -13.39 24.67
CA CYS A 587 -28.80 -12.00 24.30
C CYS A 587 -30.08 -11.50 24.97
N VAL A 588 -30.05 -10.34 25.58
CA VAL A 588 -31.22 -9.71 26.20
C VAL A 588 -31.48 -8.38 25.52
N GLY A 589 -32.72 -8.11 25.17
CA GLY A 589 -33.12 -6.90 24.47
C GLY A 589 -34.44 -6.32 24.94
N HIS A 590 -34.89 -5.28 24.22
CA HIS A 590 -36.17 -4.61 24.53
C HIS A 590 -37.38 -5.56 24.31
N LYS A 591 -38.38 -5.42 25.17
CA LYS A 591 -39.59 -6.28 25.17
C LYS A 591 -40.38 -6.33 23.84
N GLU A 592 -40.24 -5.29 23.02
CA GLU A 592 -40.94 -5.15 21.73
C GLU A 592 -40.03 -5.46 20.52
N ALA A 593 -38.80 -5.84 20.75
CA ALA A 593 -37.85 -6.23 19.69
C ALA A 593 -37.71 -7.74 19.58
N SER A 594 -37.60 -8.24 18.37
CA SER A 594 -37.09 -9.59 18.12
C SER A 594 -35.59 -9.63 18.38
N ILE A 595 -35.14 -10.58 19.20
CA ILE A 595 -33.73 -10.76 19.56
C ILE A 595 -33.18 -12.00 18.90
N HIS A 596 -31.96 -11.88 18.35
CA HIS A 596 -31.28 -12.94 17.64
C HIS A 596 -29.95 -13.26 18.33
N ALA A 597 -29.77 -14.51 18.74
CA ALA A 597 -28.51 -15.05 19.24
C ALA A 597 -27.83 -15.88 18.15
N SER A 598 -26.63 -15.49 17.74
CA SER A 598 -25.77 -16.30 16.87
C SER A 598 -24.99 -17.26 17.75
N CYS A 599 -25.26 -18.55 17.62
CA CYS A 599 -24.70 -19.60 18.45
C CYS A 599 -23.88 -20.56 17.58
N CYS A 600 -22.62 -20.75 17.94
CA CYS A 600 -21.73 -21.64 17.20
C CYS A 600 -21.23 -22.78 18.08
N HIS A 601 -21.12 -23.96 17.50
CA HIS A 601 -20.41 -25.10 18.05
C HIS A 601 -19.19 -25.38 17.19
N ALA A 602 -18.00 -25.27 17.78
CA ALA A 602 -16.75 -25.62 17.16
C ALA A 602 -15.78 -26.12 18.24
N PRO A 603 -14.86 -27.08 17.92
CA PRO A 603 -13.90 -27.58 18.88
C PRO A 603 -13.04 -26.45 19.46
N GLY A 604 -12.94 -26.39 20.79
CA GLY A 604 -12.12 -25.41 21.49
C GLY A 604 -12.58 -23.95 21.38
N LEU A 605 -13.77 -23.67 20.84
CA LEU A 605 -14.30 -22.31 20.75
C LEU A 605 -14.76 -21.82 22.11
N GLU A 606 -14.22 -20.67 22.54
CA GLU A 606 -14.60 -19.97 23.77
C GLU A 606 -14.89 -18.52 23.45
N CYS A 607 -15.90 -17.94 24.11
CA CYS A 607 -16.26 -16.54 23.94
C CYS A 607 -16.45 -15.85 25.31
N LYS A 608 -16.11 -14.55 25.37
CA LYS A 608 -16.36 -13.68 26.51
C LYS A 608 -16.94 -12.34 26.06
N VAL A 609 -17.64 -11.67 26.94
CA VAL A 609 -18.17 -10.33 26.69
C VAL A 609 -17.30 -9.29 27.35
N ARG A 610 -17.04 -8.19 26.65
CA ARG A 610 -16.40 -6.99 27.18
C ARG A 610 -17.26 -5.77 26.93
N GLU A 611 -17.31 -4.90 27.93
CA GLU A 611 -18.07 -3.66 27.86
C GLU A 611 -17.14 -2.50 28.26
N HIS A 612 -17.31 -1.37 27.57
CA HIS A 612 -16.69 -0.12 27.96
C HIS A 612 -17.69 1.02 27.77
N GLY A 613 -17.92 1.79 28.83
CA GLY A 613 -18.86 2.90 28.85
C GLY A 613 -18.21 4.20 29.24
N ILE A 614 -18.59 5.28 28.58
CA ILE A 614 -18.21 6.66 28.92
C ILE A 614 -19.46 7.37 29.42
N PRO A 615 -19.46 8.01 30.61
CA PRO A 615 -20.57 8.80 31.10
C PRO A 615 -20.90 9.95 30.15
N GLY A 616 -22.18 10.13 29.85
CA GLY A 616 -22.67 11.22 29.00
C GLY A 616 -22.53 10.94 27.50
N PRO A 617 -22.77 11.96 26.66
CA PRO A 617 -22.67 11.86 25.22
C PRO A 617 -21.21 11.75 24.78
N ALA A 618 -20.90 10.73 24.02
CA ALA A 618 -19.58 10.56 23.42
C ALA A 618 -19.70 10.38 21.89
N GLU A 619 -18.89 11.09 21.14
CA GLU A 619 -18.85 10.95 19.68
C GLU A 619 -18.37 9.54 19.29
N LYS A 620 -17.41 8.99 20.01
CA LYS A 620 -16.83 7.67 19.74
C LYS A 620 -16.53 6.97 21.07
N VAL A 621 -16.99 5.73 21.21
CA VAL A 621 -16.63 4.84 22.32
C VAL A 621 -16.09 3.53 21.74
N THR A 622 -15.00 3.02 22.28
CA THR A 622 -14.35 1.80 21.78
C THR A 622 -14.14 0.78 22.89
N VAL A 623 -14.16 -0.50 22.53
CA VAL A 623 -13.75 -1.60 23.40
C VAL A 623 -12.99 -2.64 22.57
N ASP A 624 -11.82 -3.03 23.06
CA ASP A 624 -10.92 -3.97 22.39
C ASP A 624 -11.03 -5.38 22.96
N CYS A 625 -10.88 -6.37 22.09
CA CYS A 625 -10.57 -7.73 22.50
C CYS A 625 -9.06 -7.86 22.81
N GLU A 626 -8.74 -8.40 24.00
CA GLU A 626 -7.35 -8.61 24.46
C GLU A 626 -6.56 -9.57 23.55
N GLY A 627 -5.25 -9.58 23.68
CA GLY A 627 -4.36 -10.46 22.93
C GLY A 627 -4.82 -11.93 22.95
N GLY A 628 -4.82 -12.57 21.78
CA GLY A 628 -5.30 -13.96 21.59
C GLY A 628 -6.82 -14.11 21.49
N TRP A 629 -7.60 -13.04 21.66
CA TRP A 629 -9.05 -13.03 21.43
C TRP A 629 -9.41 -12.21 20.19
N THR A 630 -10.42 -12.63 19.47
CA THR A 630 -10.89 -11.99 18.23
C THR A 630 -12.32 -11.50 18.39
N LEU A 631 -12.58 -10.27 17.97
CA LEU A 631 -13.90 -9.66 17.98
C LEU A 631 -14.81 -10.37 16.97
N THR A 632 -15.89 -10.98 17.45
CA THR A 632 -16.88 -11.66 16.61
C THR A 632 -18.20 -10.90 16.49
N SER A 633 -18.51 -10.03 17.44
CA SER A 633 -19.71 -9.17 17.39
C SER A 633 -19.46 -7.84 18.11
N CYS A 634 -20.03 -6.78 17.58
CA CYS A 634 -19.95 -5.42 18.08
C CYS A 634 -21.36 -4.86 18.23
N GLY A 635 -21.70 -4.32 19.39
CA GLY A 635 -22.99 -3.77 19.69
C GLY A 635 -22.91 -2.58 20.65
N THR A 636 -24.07 -1.97 20.95
CA THR A 636 -24.18 -0.87 21.89
C THR A 636 -25.39 -1.03 22.80
N LEU A 637 -25.28 -0.57 24.04
CA LEU A 637 -26.44 -0.34 24.89
C LEU A 637 -27.16 0.93 24.47
N PRO A 638 -28.50 0.98 24.62
CA PRO A 638 -29.23 2.22 24.46
C PRO A 638 -28.96 3.07 25.69
N GLY A 639 -28.29 4.15 25.49
CA GLY A 639 -28.33 5.29 26.36
C GLY A 639 -29.34 6.33 25.88
N ALA A 640 -29.53 7.41 26.59
CA ALA A 640 -30.41 8.53 26.24
C ALA A 640 -30.02 9.21 24.93
N TRP A 641 -28.90 8.85 24.33
CA TRP A 641 -28.30 9.48 23.14
C TRP A 641 -28.43 8.65 21.87
N PRO A 642 -28.68 9.29 20.69
CA PRO A 642 -28.81 8.58 19.42
C PRO A 642 -27.47 8.04 18.96
N ALA A 643 -27.14 6.79 19.30
CA ALA A 643 -26.05 6.08 18.68
C ALA A 643 -26.31 5.91 17.17
N LEU A 644 -25.38 6.38 16.33
CA LEU A 644 -25.45 6.23 14.88
C LEU A 644 -25.30 4.77 14.48
N GLY A 645 -24.61 3.97 15.29
CA GLY A 645 -24.45 2.53 15.12
C GLY A 645 -23.22 1.99 15.81
N ALA A 646 -23.01 0.69 15.62
CA ALA A 646 -21.85 -0.04 16.07
C ALA A 646 -21.22 -0.80 14.90
N TYR A 647 -19.89 -0.86 14.85
CA TYR A 647 -19.15 -1.61 13.84
C TYR A 647 -17.80 -2.05 14.37
N ALA A 648 -17.25 -3.08 13.75
CA ALA A 648 -15.94 -3.59 14.11
C ALA A 648 -14.86 -3.00 13.20
N VAL A 649 -13.79 -2.50 13.80
CA VAL A 649 -12.52 -2.18 13.14
C VAL A 649 -11.49 -3.16 13.69
N ASP A 650 -11.11 -4.13 12.89
CA ASP A 650 -10.31 -5.30 13.30
C ASP A 650 -10.82 -5.93 14.62
N ASN A 651 -10.09 -5.79 15.73
CA ASN A 651 -10.45 -6.32 17.04
C ASN A 651 -11.11 -5.32 17.98
N THR A 652 -11.37 -4.11 17.49
CA THR A 652 -11.99 -3.02 18.24
C THR A 652 -13.46 -2.89 17.85
N CYS A 653 -14.36 -2.95 18.82
CA CYS A 653 -15.76 -2.57 18.64
C CYS A 653 -15.88 -1.06 18.81
N VAL A 654 -16.37 -0.38 17.79
CA VAL A 654 -16.56 1.07 17.72
C VAL A 654 -18.04 1.40 17.75
N VAL A 655 -18.45 2.24 18.67
CA VAL A 655 -19.79 2.85 18.75
C VAL A 655 -19.64 4.34 18.44
N ARG A 656 -20.40 4.80 17.45
CA ARG A 656 -20.47 6.23 17.10
C ARG A 656 -21.76 6.85 17.67
N GLY A 657 -21.62 7.96 18.41
CA GLY A 657 -22.68 8.85 18.80
C GLY A 657 -22.84 10.01 17.84
N ARG A 658 -23.89 10.80 18.02
CA ARG A 658 -24.09 12.05 17.27
C ARG A 658 -23.40 13.20 18.02
N ASP A 659 -22.63 13.99 17.33
CA ASP A 659 -22.12 15.25 17.87
C ASP A 659 -23.31 16.19 18.10
N ILE A 660 -23.57 16.50 19.38
CA ILE A 660 -24.60 17.48 19.77
C ILE A 660 -23.80 18.63 20.41
N GLY A 661 -23.53 19.65 19.58
CA GLY A 661 -22.85 20.85 20.04
C GLY A 661 -23.33 21.34 21.42
N ALA A 662 -22.55 22.10 22.14
CA ALA A 662 -22.57 22.47 23.57
C ALA A 662 -23.91 22.96 24.19
N GLY A 663 -25.06 22.71 23.58
CA GLY A 663 -26.40 23.10 24.03
C GLY A 663 -27.36 21.94 24.39
N GLY A 664 -26.94 20.68 24.33
CA GLY A 664 -27.79 19.50 24.56
C GLY A 664 -27.95 19.17 26.04
N ARG A 665 -29.19 18.79 26.45
CA ARG A 665 -29.53 18.41 27.84
C ARG A 665 -28.60 17.32 28.37
N THR A 666 -28.05 17.53 29.54
CA THR A 666 -27.24 16.58 30.32
C THR A 666 -28.11 15.41 30.81
N GLY A 667 -28.11 14.28 30.09
CA GLY A 667 -28.64 13.01 30.60
C GLY A 667 -27.49 12.19 31.22
N GLU A 668 -27.72 11.57 32.37
CA GLU A 668 -26.73 10.75 33.08
C GLU A 668 -26.42 9.38 32.46
N GLU A 669 -27.03 9.04 31.31
CA GLU A 669 -26.84 7.73 30.71
C GLU A 669 -25.56 7.63 29.87
N ALA A 670 -24.75 6.60 30.16
CA ALA A 670 -23.48 6.33 29.49
C ALA A 670 -23.68 5.79 28.06
N THR A 671 -22.79 6.21 27.14
CA THR A 671 -22.62 5.53 25.86
C THR A 671 -21.73 4.30 26.08
N VAL A 672 -22.23 3.10 25.74
CA VAL A 672 -21.51 1.83 26.02
C VAL A 672 -21.27 1.06 24.72
N ALA A 673 -20.02 0.68 24.51
CA ALA A 673 -19.61 -0.29 23.49
C ALA A 673 -19.54 -1.71 24.08
N ILE A 674 -20.07 -2.69 23.35
CA ILE A 674 -20.11 -4.10 23.75
C ILE A 674 -19.43 -4.95 22.70
N ALA A 675 -18.41 -5.71 23.10
CA ALA A 675 -17.70 -6.65 22.27
C ALA A 675 -17.94 -8.08 22.72
N ILE A 676 -18.27 -8.97 21.79
CA ILE A 676 -18.13 -10.42 22.00
C ILE A 676 -16.80 -10.83 21.38
N CYS A 677 -15.90 -11.32 22.25
CA CYS A 677 -14.56 -11.73 21.90
C CYS A 677 -14.45 -13.25 22.00
N CYS A 678 -14.06 -13.91 20.93
CA CYS A 678 -13.92 -15.37 20.87
C CYS A 678 -12.48 -15.78 20.54
N ARG A 679 -12.11 -17.00 20.95
CA ARG A 679 -10.87 -17.67 20.56
C ARG A 679 -11.12 -19.16 20.34
N SER A 680 -10.28 -19.80 19.55
CA SER A 680 -10.26 -21.25 19.39
C SER A 680 -8.99 -21.80 20.04
N ARG A 681 -9.11 -22.77 20.94
CA ARG A 681 -7.94 -23.47 21.50
C ARG A 681 -7.56 -24.64 20.62
N PRO A 682 -6.26 -24.93 20.39
CA PRO A 682 -5.84 -26.16 19.74
C PRO A 682 -6.31 -27.36 20.56
N SER A 683 -6.79 -28.40 19.89
CA SER A 683 -7.34 -29.62 20.52
C SER A 683 -6.34 -30.46 21.33
N GLY A 684 -5.09 -30.04 21.52
CA GLY A 684 -4.05 -30.73 22.29
C GLY A 684 -3.84 -30.25 23.73
N GLU A 685 -4.40 -29.08 24.15
CA GLU A 685 -4.17 -28.52 25.48
C GLU A 685 -5.21 -28.94 26.56
N GLN A 686 -6.27 -29.65 26.16
CA GLN A 686 -7.29 -30.10 27.14
C GLN A 686 -6.85 -31.24 28.05
N ALA A 687 -5.73 -31.89 27.77
CA ALA A 687 -5.28 -33.05 28.59
C ALA A 687 -4.41 -32.70 29.80
N SER A 688 -3.97 -31.45 29.98
CA SER A 688 -3.04 -31.10 31.06
C SER A 688 -3.64 -30.25 32.20
N GLN A 689 -4.89 -29.82 32.12
CA GLN A 689 -5.55 -29.04 33.17
C GLN A 689 -6.58 -29.80 34.02
N GLU A 690 -6.95 -31.05 33.66
CA GLU A 690 -7.75 -31.94 34.52
C GLU A 690 -6.88 -32.84 35.42
N ALA A 691 -5.55 -32.71 35.39
CA ALA A 691 -4.61 -33.51 36.19
C ALA A 691 -3.80 -32.66 37.23
N GLN A 692 -4.27 -31.47 37.61
CA GLN A 692 -3.74 -30.72 38.76
C GLN A 692 -4.82 -30.33 39.76
#